data_7dfbd67ef67679a72f5fff032f8e0797
#
_entry.id   7dfbd67ef67679a72f5fff032f8e0797
#
_cell.length_a   1.000
_cell.length_b   1.000
_cell.length_c   1.000
_cell.angle_alpha   90.00
_cell.angle_beta   90.00
_cell.angle_gamma   90.00
#
_symmetry.space_group_name_H-M   'P 1'
#
loop_
_entity.id
_entity.type
_entity.pdbx_description
1 polymer ?
#
loop_
_entity_poly.entity_id
_entity_poly.type
_entity_poly.pdbx_seq_one_letter_code
_entity_poly.pdbx_strand_id
1 'polypeptide(L)'
;MKLYTLPAMIIAFLALGCSGNDTDRRSHKQEERLNLLHDSLHSTSFNYQHVCDSLLNVCQLDIDRYEIETMKAVRFQLENQLDSVLHYALRLQSFARTLPPTPRSNSLLAHSLSLEANYYHIQRRENQKAIDLYTESYHRIMKSDNIQKAPDVAANLADAYTYVDNMPQAARWYRRSLVLADSLQLPAEQTVSLNMGIARIYTQMGDYATAERYYKQTERQIDDLEPNMQSYYLNNFGNLYYYKGDHANAIKMFRRLKHHLESINASESFEMYLCKLNMADVFLNLHQDDSAAIYVNSVDTFFRANKVEPAIYYINTIRIGLALRNGQKAEAGRILASEHFTEDIEQSIKDIRSKYLEKYYVITGDYRKAYENVNNRLAENDSLLHNKMNMRTIEIMQRLTEDTLRMHHQLEVQEHNETIEDFSYAMVIFILLCTIMLCIILYNRRKQTANEMNLLKLKLENARNRISPHFIYNILNTEIETDENKHDIARNSKLVNLSKLIRLNLDLASNLFVSIDDEIDFVKQYVELQRSLIEGELVFTLNISPKVDTSCTMIPSMFIQILVENSFKHGLKQIKGEKRLTVNIMQNNDNETCIAVEDNGKGFDACRNNDTRSHNGLKIITQTILAINRRNKKHSHMRFEVKNLHADDNTICGCRATIVVPKNIKIINQ
;
A
#
# COMPACT_ATOMS: atom_id res chain seq x y z
N MET A 1 -14.86 29.52 -9.84
CA MET A 1 -15.60 28.84 -8.77
C MET A 1 -15.88 27.42 -9.23
N LYS A 2 -15.44 26.42 -8.52
CA LYS A 2 -15.44 24.94 -8.72
C LYS A 2 -14.04 24.37 -8.98
N LEU A 3 -13.21 24.38 -7.95
CA LEU A 3 -11.97 23.58 -7.88
C LEU A 3 -11.62 23.22 -6.41
N TYR A 4 -12.62 23.15 -5.52
CA TYR A 4 -12.45 22.79 -4.11
C TYR A 4 -13.21 21.52 -3.68
N THR A 5 -13.74 20.73 -4.62
CA THR A 5 -14.55 19.54 -4.27
C THR A 5 -13.79 18.21 -4.40
N LEU A 6 -12.59 18.16 -5.01
CA LEU A 6 -11.84 16.91 -5.16
C LEU A 6 -11.14 16.43 -3.85
N PRO A 7 -10.54 17.30 -3.01
CA PRO A 7 -9.95 16.83 -1.75
C PRO A 7 -11.00 16.37 -0.71
N ALA A 8 -12.20 16.98 -0.72
CA ALA A 8 -13.26 16.61 0.20
C ALA A 8 -13.88 15.24 -0.11
N MET A 9 -13.89 14.81 -1.37
CA MET A 9 -14.41 13.49 -1.78
C MET A 9 -13.41 12.36 -1.44
N ILE A 10 -12.11 12.60 -1.53
CA ILE A 10 -11.08 11.61 -1.12
C ILE A 10 -11.04 11.46 0.40
N ILE A 11 -11.24 12.54 1.16
CA ILE A 11 -11.33 12.48 2.63
C ILE A 11 -12.64 11.81 3.06
N ALA A 12 -13.74 11.99 2.35
CA ALA A 12 -15.00 11.30 2.60
C ALA A 12 -14.95 9.80 2.27
N PHE A 13 -14.18 9.37 1.25
CA PHE A 13 -13.96 7.95 0.94
C PHE A 13 -13.03 7.26 1.95
N LEU A 14 -12.05 7.98 2.51
CA LEU A 14 -11.22 7.48 3.61
C LEU A 14 -11.96 7.46 4.96
N ALA A 15 -12.97 8.30 5.14
CA ALA A 15 -13.80 8.32 6.34
C ALA A 15 -14.97 7.31 6.30
N LEU A 16 -15.42 6.87 5.11
CA LEU A 16 -16.45 5.84 4.94
C LEU A 16 -15.90 4.41 4.92
N GLY A 17 -14.57 4.22 4.83
CA GLY A 17 -13.90 2.93 4.99
C GLY A 17 -13.65 2.51 6.44
N CYS A 18 -13.98 3.33 7.44
CA CYS A 18 -13.74 3.10 8.87
C CYS A 18 -15.01 3.01 9.72
N SER A 19 -16.15 2.60 9.16
CA SER A 19 -17.33 2.25 9.98
C SER A 19 -17.45 0.72 10.18
N GLY A 20 -16.34 0.03 10.46
CA GLY A 20 -16.35 -1.21 11.21
C GLY A 20 -16.57 -0.85 12.68
N ASN A 21 -17.52 -1.49 13.33
CA ASN A 21 -17.89 -1.27 14.73
C ASN A 21 -16.65 -1.05 15.59
N ASP A 22 -16.52 0.13 16.19
CA ASP A 22 -15.44 0.52 17.12
C ASP A 22 -15.42 -0.35 18.40
N THR A 23 -16.37 -1.25 18.55
CA THR A 23 -16.49 -2.21 19.67
C THR A 23 -15.50 -3.37 19.60
N ASP A 24 -14.74 -3.53 18.51
CA ASP A 24 -13.81 -4.65 18.33
C ASP A 24 -12.32 -4.23 18.38
N ARG A 25 -12.02 -2.97 18.63
CA ARG A 25 -10.64 -2.47 18.76
C ARG A 25 -10.16 -2.57 20.20
N ARG A 26 -9.16 -3.41 20.41
CA ARG A 26 -8.40 -3.48 21.67
C ARG A 26 -7.59 -2.20 21.88
N SER A 27 -7.42 -1.82 23.16
CA SER A 27 -6.40 -0.82 23.47
C SER A 27 -5.00 -1.44 23.25
N HIS A 28 -4.04 -0.68 22.74
CA HIS A 28 -2.65 -1.13 22.51
C HIS A 28 -2.05 -1.81 23.76
N LYS A 29 -2.39 -1.33 24.94
CA LYS A 29 -1.92 -1.87 26.22
C LYS A 29 -2.51 -3.25 26.56
N GLN A 30 -3.72 -3.56 26.09
CA GLN A 30 -4.32 -4.89 26.25
C GLN A 30 -3.68 -5.88 25.28
N GLU A 31 -3.38 -5.45 24.06
CA GLU A 31 -2.71 -6.27 23.06
C GLU A 31 -1.30 -6.66 23.47
N GLU A 32 -0.50 -5.71 24.00
CA GLU A 32 0.83 -6.01 24.57
C GLU A 32 0.76 -7.05 25.70
N ARG A 33 -0.22 -6.95 26.59
CA ARG A 33 -0.38 -7.89 27.71
C ARG A 33 -0.82 -9.28 27.24
N LEU A 34 -1.68 -9.37 26.23
CA LEU A 34 -2.08 -10.64 25.64
C LEU A 34 -0.90 -11.32 24.92
N ASN A 35 -0.08 -10.55 24.22
CA ASN A 35 1.15 -11.05 23.60
C ASN A 35 2.14 -11.57 24.65
N LEU A 36 2.33 -10.82 25.76
CA LEU A 36 3.17 -11.27 26.86
C LEU A 36 2.65 -12.56 27.49
N LEU A 37 1.33 -12.72 27.63
CA LEU A 37 0.72 -13.94 28.13
C LEU A 37 0.95 -15.11 27.21
N HIS A 38 0.83 -14.89 25.91
CA HIS A 38 1.11 -15.89 24.89
C HIS A 38 2.57 -16.34 24.90
N ASP A 39 3.51 -15.40 24.95
CA ASP A 39 4.96 -15.67 24.99
C ASP A 39 5.39 -16.40 26.26
N SER A 40 4.65 -16.20 27.36
CA SER A 40 4.91 -16.82 28.66
C SER A 40 4.25 -18.18 28.86
N LEU A 41 3.48 -18.65 27.90
CA LEU A 41 2.64 -19.85 28.02
C LEU A 41 3.42 -21.10 28.45
N HIS A 42 4.64 -21.27 27.94
CA HIS A 42 5.54 -22.38 28.22
C HIS A 42 6.49 -22.15 29.41
N SER A 43 6.52 -20.96 29.98
CA SER A 43 7.42 -20.62 31.09
C SER A 43 6.94 -21.23 32.41
N THR A 44 7.79 -22.00 33.07
CA THR A 44 7.52 -22.57 34.40
C THR A 44 7.75 -21.57 35.54
N SER A 45 8.54 -20.52 35.31
CA SER A 45 8.86 -19.49 36.30
C SER A 45 7.86 -18.34 36.36
N PHE A 46 6.91 -18.29 35.43
CA PHE A 46 5.92 -17.24 35.30
C PHE A 46 4.64 -17.60 36.05
N ASN A 47 4.16 -16.71 36.90
CA ASN A 47 2.88 -16.90 37.58
C ASN A 47 1.72 -16.64 36.63
N TYR A 48 1.50 -17.57 35.73
CA TYR A 48 0.55 -17.50 34.63
C TYR A 48 -0.89 -17.26 35.11
N GLN A 49 -1.29 -17.97 36.16
CA GLN A 49 -2.63 -17.86 36.74
C GLN A 49 -2.93 -16.45 37.23
N HIS A 50 -2.00 -15.85 37.99
CA HIS A 50 -2.17 -14.51 38.52
C HIS A 50 -2.28 -13.44 37.42
N VAL A 51 -1.51 -13.60 36.32
CA VAL A 51 -1.58 -12.67 35.21
C VAL A 51 -2.90 -12.81 34.46
N CYS A 52 -3.38 -14.02 34.22
CA CYS A 52 -4.70 -14.27 33.64
C CYS A 52 -5.81 -13.63 34.49
N ASP A 53 -5.80 -13.83 35.81
CA ASP A 53 -6.81 -13.30 36.71
C ASP A 53 -6.75 -11.75 36.75
N SER A 54 -5.55 -11.18 36.72
CA SER A 54 -5.37 -9.73 36.62
C SER A 54 -5.94 -9.15 35.31
N LEU A 55 -5.73 -9.84 34.17
CA LEU A 55 -6.25 -9.43 32.88
C LEU A 55 -7.78 -9.58 32.84
N LEU A 56 -8.34 -10.66 33.34
CA LEU A 56 -9.78 -10.89 33.42
C LEU A 56 -10.52 -9.78 34.15
N ASN A 57 -9.89 -9.20 35.22
CA ASN A 57 -10.48 -8.10 36.00
C ASN A 57 -10.49 -6.76 35.23
N VAL A 58 -9.72 -6.60 34.19
CA VAL A 58 -9.55 -5.34 33.41
C VAL A 58 -10.21 -5.42 32.04
N CYS A 59 -10.63 -6.60 31.63
CA CYS A 59 -11.27 -6.81 30.30
C CYS A 59 -12.62 -6.10 30.22
N GLN A 60 -12.78 -5.28 29.18
CA GLN A 60 -14.00 -4.54 28.87
C GLN A 60 -14.94 -5.31 27.92
N LEU A 61 -14.36 -6.14 27.03
CA LEU A 61 -15.11 -6.92 26.06
C LEU A 61 -15.21 -8.38 26.51
N ASP A 62 -16.38 -8.95 26.39
CA ASP A 62 -16.58 -10.37 26.71
C ASP A 62 -15.70 -11.30 25.87
N ILE A 63 -15.50 -10.99 24.59
CA ILE A 63 -14.65 -11.80 23.70
C ILE A 63 -13.19 -11.84 24.18
N ASP A 64 -12.64 -10.72 24.69
CA ASP A 64 -11.27 -10.68 25.27
C ASP A 64 -11.18 -11.58 26.51
N ARG A 65 -12.22 -11.59 27.34
CA ARG A 65 -12.30 -12.47 28.51
C ARG A 65 -12.20 -13.93 28.11
N TYR A 66 -12.96 -14.35 27.09
CA TYR A 66 -12.97 -15.73 26.64
C TYR A 66 -11.68 -16.13 25.91
N GLU A 67 -10.99 -15.20 25.26
CA GLU A 67 -9.65 -15.46 24.71
C GLU A 67 -8.61 -15.72 25.82
N ILE A 68 -8.65 -14.96 26.92
CA ILE A 68 -7.80 -15.24 28.09
C ILE A 68 -8.14 -16.59 28.71
N GLU A 69 -9.42 -16.94 28.79
CA GLU A 69 -9.86 -18.26 29.25
C GLU A 69 -9.36 -19.39 28.32
N THR A 70 -9.26 -19.13 27.01
CA THR A 70 -8.65 -20.07 26.08
C THR A 70 -7.18 -20.33 26.39
N MET A 71 -6.41 -19.28 26.65
CA MET A 71 -5.00 -19.42 27.04
C MET A 71 -4.85 -20.16 28.37
N LYS A 72 -5.76 -19.93 29.31
CA LYS A 72 -5.86 -20.69 30.57
C LYS A 72 -6.10 -22.19 30.32
N ALA A 73 -7.02 -22.53 29.42
CA ALA A 73 -7.31 -23.89 29.03
C ALA A 73 -6.11 -24.59 28.38
N VAL A 74 -5.36 -23.87 27.50
CA VAL A 74 -4.12 -24.40 26.93
C VAL A 74 -3.07 -24.66 28.00
N ARG A 75 -2.95 -23.80 29.02
CA ARG A 75 -2.05 -24.04 30.15
C ARG A 75 -2.43 -25.29 30.95
N PHE A 76 -3.72 -25.50 31.24
CA PHE A 76 -4.19 -26.73 31.86
C PHE A 76 -3.88 -27.98 31.01
N GLN A 77 -3.94 -27.85 29.70
CA GLN A 77 -3.54 -28.93 28.78
C GLN A 77 -2.05 -29.29 28.95
N LEU A 78 -1.16 -28.28 28.99
CA LEU A 78 0.28 -28.47 29.22
C LEU A 78 0.57 -29.11 30.60
N GLU A 79 -0.27 -28.80 31.59
CA GLU A 79 -0.19 -29.38 32.93
C GLU A 79 -0.89 -30.74 33.06
N ASN A 80 -1.39 -31.32 31.95
CA ASN A 80 -2.14 -32.56 31.88
C ASN A 80 -3.43 -32.60 32.73
N GLN A 81 -4.06 -31.43 32.94
CA GLN A 81 -5.33 -31.31 33.70
C GLN A 81 -6.52 -31.34 32.73
N LEU A 82 -6.70 -32.46 32.04
CA LEU A 82 -7.61 -32.59 30.89
C LEU A 82 -9.10 -32.36 31.22
N ASP A 83 -9.56 -32.67 32.41
CA ASP A 83 -10.95 -32.40 32.83
C ASP A 83 -11.22 -30.87 32.93
N SER A 84 -10.23 -30.10 33.38
CA SER A 84 -10.29 -28.64 33.38
C SER A 84 -10.33 -28.10 31.94
N VAL A 85 -9.55 -28.68 31.04
CA VAL A 85 -9.57 -28.33 29.62
C VAL A 85 -10.95 -28.49 29.01
N LEU A 86 -11.62 -29.64 29.27
CA LEU A 86 -12.98 -29.88 28.77
C LEU A 86 -13.98 -28.86 29.29
N HIS A 87 -13.92 -28.54 30.60
CA HIS A 87 -14.81 -27.54 31.20
C HIS A 87 -14.70 -26.20 30.50
N TYR A 88 -13.48 -25.70 30.31
CA TYR A 88 -13.24 -24.43 29.59
C TYR A 88 -13.65 -24.53 28.13
N ALA A 89 -13.31 -25.60 27.42
CA ALA A 89 -13.66 -25.78 26.03
C ALA A 89 -15.17 -25.66 25.77
N LEU A 90 -15.99 -26.35 26.53
CA LEU A 90 -17.45 -26.33 26.41
C LEU A 90 -18.03 -24.93 26.71
N ARG A 91 -17.48 -24.24 27.72
CA ARG A 91 -17.89 -22.89 28.09
C ARG A 91 -17.57 -21.90 26.95
N LEU A 92 -16.36 -21.97 26.40
CA LEU A 92 -15.89 -21.18 25.27
C LEU A 92 -16.76 -21.37 24.02
N GLN A 93 -17.09 -22.63 23.70
CA GLN A 93 -17.98 -22.96 22.59
C GLN A 93 -19.38 -22.38 22.77
N SER A 94 -19.95 -22.53 23.97
CA SER A 94 -21.27 -22.00 24.28
C SER A 94 -21.34 -20.49 24.00
N PHE A 95 -20.32 -19.75 24.41
CA PHE A 95 -20.23 -18.32 24.13
C PHE A 95 -19.96 -18.04 22.65
N ALA A 96 -18.97 -18.66 22.05
CA ALA A 96 -18.58 -18.40 20.66
C ALA A 96 -19.73 -18.64 19.66
N ARG A 97 -20.61 -19.63 19.93
CA ARG A 97 -21.80 -19.92 19.13
C ARG A 97 -22.90 -18.85 19.24
N THR A 98 -22.88 -17.99 20.25
CA THR A 98 -23.82 -16.85 20.39
C THR A 98 -23.38 -15.61 19.59
N LEU A 99 -22.11 -15.57 19.16
CA LEU A 99 -21.54 -14.44 18.44
C LEU A 99 -21.86 -14.51 16.93
N PRO A 100 -21.94 -13.37 16.25
CA PRO A 100 -22.00 -13.36 14.80
C PRO A 100 -20.72 -13.96 14.22
N PRO A 101 -20.77 -14.60 13.03
CA PRO A 101 -19.62 -15.25 12.41
C PRO A 101 -18.60 -14.24 11.88
N THR A 102 -17.78 -13.69 12.74
CA THR A 102 -16.63 -12.82 12.42
C THR A 102 -15.34 -13.63 12.36
N PRO A 103 -14.25 -13.14 11.78
CA PRO A 103 -12.94 -13.81 11.83
C PRO A 103 -12.52 -14.14 13.25
N ARG A 104 -12.74 -13.23 14.20
CA ARG A 104 -12.38 -13.39 15.61
C ARG A 104 -13.23 -14.42 16.34
N SER A 105 -14.56 -14.42 16.11
CA SER A 105 -15.44 -15.46 16.69
C SER A 105 -15.16 -16.84 16.14
N ASN A 106 -14.77 -16.94 14.85
CA ASN A 106 -14.31 -18.20 14.27
C ASN A 106 -13.01 -18.69 14.90
N SER A 107 -12.06 -17.80 15.22
CA SER A 107 -10.84 -18.14 15.97
C SER A 107 -11.17 -18.75 17.33
N LEU A 108 -12.00 -18.10 18.12
CA LEU A 108 -12.41 -18.56 19.44
C LEU A 108 -13.10 -19.93 19.35
N LEU A 109 -14.03 -20.10 18.42
CA LEU A 109 -14.74 -21.36 18.23
C LEU A 109 -13.78 -22.49 17.77
N ALA A 110 -12.85 -22.19 16.86
CA ALA A 110 -11.89 -23.17 16.40
C ALA A 110 -10.99 -23.69 17.53
N HIS A 111 -10.44 -22.78 18.34
CA HIS A 111 -9.62 -23.17 19.48
C HIS A 111 -10.39 -24.00 20.52
N SER A 112 -11.61 -23.60 20.83
CA SER A 112 -12.43 -24.35 21.79
C SER A 112 -12.78 -25.75 21.30
N LEU A 113 -13.09 -25.91 20.01
CA LEU A 113 -13.32 -27.23 19.39
C LEU A 113 -12.04 -28.09 19.41
N SER A 114 -10.88 -27.49 19.15
CA SER A 114 -9.60 -28.18 19.21
C SER A 114 -9.27 -28.67 20.62
N LEU A 115 -9.55 -27.85 21.65
CA LEU A 115 -9.36 -28.23 23.06
C LEU A 115 -10.27 -29.40 23.46
N GLU A 116 -11.53 -29.39 23.05
CA GLU A 116 -12.45 -30.49 23.28
C GLU A 116 -12.00 -31.77 22.55
N ALA A 117 -11.55 -31.63 21.32
CA ALA A 117 -11.01 -32.74 20.53
C ALA A 117 -9.79 -33.39 21.22
N ASN A 118 -8.86 -32.56 21.75
CA ASN A 118 -7.70 -33.04 22.51
C ASN A 118 -8.13 -33.90 23.71
N TYR A 119 -9.16 -33.46 24.45
CA TYR A 119 -9.68 -34.27 25.56
C TYR A 119 -10.17 -35.63 25.11
N TYR A 120 -11.02 -35.73 24.07
CA TYR A 120 -11.52 -36.98 23.58
C TYR A 120 -10.41 -37.86 22.99
N HIS A 121 -9.45 -37.28 22.31
CA HIS A 121 -8.32 -37.99 21.75
C HIS A 121 -7.39 -38.60 22.82
N ILE A 122 -6.98 -37.80 23.79
CA ILE A 122 -5.93 -38.17 24.77
C ILE A 122 -6.55 -38.97 25.92
N GLN A 123 -7.62 -38.45 26.55
CA GLN A 123 -8.17 -38.98 27.78
C GLN A 123 -9.16 -40.10 27.55
N ARG A 124 -10.06 -39.92 26.59
CA ARG A 124 -11.14 -40.88 26.33
C ARG A 124 -10.83 -41.89 25.26
N ARG A 125 -9.86 -41.61 24.40
CA ARG A 125 -9.54 -42.42 23.20
C ARG A 125 -10.72 -42.57 22.24
N GLU A 126 -11.66 -41.63 22.30
CA GLU A 126 -12.81 -41.52 21.40
C GLU A 126 -12.39 -40.81 20.12
N ASN A 127 -11.49 -41.46 19.36
CA ASN A 127 -10.78 -40.83 18.23
C ASN A 127 -11.72 -40.40 17.11
N GLN A 128 -12.83 -41.10 16.85
CA GLN A 128 -13.79 -40.66 15.83
C GLN A 128 -14.43 -39.31 16.20
N LYS A 129 -14.82 -39.14 17.44
CA LYS A 129 -15.35 -37.84 17.94
C LYS A 129 -14.32 -36.74 17.87
N ALA A 130 -13.07 -37.06 18.19
CA ALA A 130 -11.97 -36.09 18.06
C ALA A 130 -11.76 -35.65 16.59
N ILE A 131 -11.83 -36.60 15.63
CA ILE A 131 -11.75 -36.32 14.19
C ILE A 131 -12.84 -35.33 13.75
N ASP A 132 -14.08 -35.56 14.16
CA ASP A 132 -15.21 -34.70 13.81
C ASP A 132 -15.01 -33.26 14.34
N LEU A 133 -14.59 -33.16 15.60
CA LEU A 133 -14.31 -31.86 16.25
C LEU A 133 -13.11 -31.11 15.62
N TYR A 134 -12.01 -31.82 15.35
CA TYR A 134 -10.86 -31.20 14.66
C TYR A 134 -11.23 -30.80 13.23
N THR A 135 -12.08 -31.54 12.56
CA THR A 135 -12.55 -31.19 11.21
C THR A 135 -13.35 -29.89 11.23
N GLU A 136 -14.30 -29.74 12.19
CA GLU A 136 -15.03 -28.48 12.37
C GLU A 136 -14.06 -27.34 12.75
N SER A 137 -13.16 -27.59 13.68
CA SER A 137 -12.12 -26.63 14.08
C SER A 137 -11.31 -26.14 12.90
N TYR A 138 -10.84 -27.06 12.04
CA TYR A 138 -10.10 -26.73 10.84
C TYR A 138 -10.89 -25.82 9.88
N HIS A 139 -12.17 -26.11 9.67
CA HIS A 139 -13.01 -25.26 8.82
C HIS A 139 -13.25 -23.87 9.41
N ARG A 140 -13.25 -23.74 10.74
CA ARG A 140 -13.40 -22.44 11.43
C ARG A 140 -12.11 -21.64 11.41
N ILE A 141 -10.96 -22.27 11.71
CA ILE A 141 -9.66 -21.58 11.73
C ILE A 141 -9.27 -21.03 10.36
N MET A 142 -9.63 -21.72 9.27
CA MET A 142 -9.42 -21.23 7.91
C MET A 142 -10.21 -19.96 7.56
N LYS A 143 -11.22 -19.60 8.36
CA LYS A 143 -12.04 -18.38 8.23
C LYS A 143 -11.80 -17.38 9.35
N SER A 144 -10.71 -17.55 10.09
CA SER A 144 -10.39 -16.75 11.28
C SER A 144 -9.28 -15.75 11.00
N ASP A 145 -9.09 -14.86 11.95
CA ASP A 145 -7.94 -13.94 12.02
C ASP A 145 -6.64 -14.63 12.48
N ASN A 146 -6.72 -15.88 12.96
CA ASN A 146 -5.59 -16.66 13.46
C ASN A 146 -5.29 -17.89 12.58
N ILE A 147 -5.25 -17.69 11.27
CA ILE A 147 -4.98 -18.75 10.29
C ILE A 147 -3.62 -19.43 10.50
N GLN A 148 -2.68 -18.78 11.19
CA GLN A 148 -1.36 -19.34 11.54
C GLN A 148 -1.44 -20.60 12.39
N LYS A 149 -2.58 -20.84 13.07
CA LYS A 149 -2.83 -22.06 13.84
C LYS A 149 -3.46 -23.19 13.04
N ALA A 150 -3.81 -22.96 11.78
CA ALA A 150 -4.40 -24.00 10.93
C ALA A 150 -3.47 -25.22 10.71
N PRO A 151 -2.14 -25.08 10.58
CA PRO A 151 -1.23 -26.23 10.50
C PRO A 151 -1.28 -27.11 11.75
N ASP A 152 -1.33 -26.53 12.95
CA ASP A 152 -1.40 -27.29 14.21
C ASP A 152 -2.70 -28.12 14.29
N VAL A 153 -3.84 -27.53 13.91
CA VAL A 153 -5.13 -28.22 13.87
C VAL A 153 -5.12 -29.35 12.85
N ALA A 154 -4.52 -29.13 11.68
CA ALA A 154 -4.39 -30.16 10.64
C ALA A 154 -3.46 -31.31 11.09
N ALA A 155 -2.39 -31.01 11.83
CA ALA A 155 -1.50 -32.02 12.41
C ALA A 155 -2.21 -32.86 13.48
N ASN A 156 -2.95 -32.24 14.38
CA ASN A 156 -3.72 -32.94 15.40
C ASN A 156 -4.79 -33.85 14.78
N LEU A 157 -5.43 -33.40 13.69
CA LEU A 157 -6.36 -34.23 12.91
C LEU A 157 -5.66 -35.42 12.25
N ALA A 158 -4.44 -35.23 11.76
CA ALA A 158 -3.63 -36.30 11.22
C ALA A 158 -3.28 -37.36 12.29
N ASP A 159 -2.89 -36.90 13.49
CA ASP A 159 -2.64 -37.79 14.62
C ASP A 159 -3.89 -38.58 14.99
N ALA A 160 -5.07 -37.96 15.08
CA ALA A 160 -6.31 -38.65 15.37
C ALA A 160 -6.63 -39.74 14.32
N TYR A 161 -6.37 -39.47 13.04
CA TYR A 161 -6.51 -40.49 11.99
C TYR A 161 -5.52 -41.66 12.13
N THR A 162 -4.32 -41.40 12.67
CA THR A 162 -3.34 -42.48 12.96
C THR A 162 -3.87 -43.47 13.98
N TYR A 163 -4.57 -42.97 15.01
CA TYR A 163 -5.11 -43.83 16.06
C TYR A 163 -6.35 -44.64 15.66
N VAL A 164 -7.00 -44.28 14.55
CA VAL A 164 -8.06 -45.13 13.94
C VAL A 164 -7.53 -45.96 12.76
N ASP A 165 -6.21 -46.10 12.67
CA ASP A 165 -5.48 -46.84 11.63
C ASP A 165 -5.81 -46.41 10.19
N ASN A 166 -6.23 -45.15 10.02
CA ASN A 166 -6.49 -44.58 8.70
C ASN A 166 -5.26 -43.77 8.22
N MET A 167 -4.18 -44.52 7.94
CA MET A 167 -2.89 -43.94 7.51
C MET A 167 -2.99 -43.07 6.27
N PRO A 168 -3.81 -43.37 5.23
CA PRO A 168 -3.95 -42.49 4.08
C PRO A 168 -4.47 -41.09 4.44
N GLN A 169 -5.48 -41.00 5.32
CA GLN A 169 -5.99 -39.70 5.78
C GLN A 169 -4.99 -38.99 6.70
N ALA A 170 -4.31 -39.72 7.57
CA ALA A 170 -3.24 -39.16 8.41
C ALA A 170 -2.15 -38.48 7.55
N ALA A 171 -1.62 -39.18 6.55
CA ALA A 171 -0.63 -38.63 5.64
C ALA A 171 -1.14 -37.40 4.87
N ARG A 172 -2.40 -37.44 4.41
CA ARG A 172 -3.04 -36.31 3.73
C ARG A 172 -3.08 -35.08 4.62
N TRP A 173 -3.48 -35.20 5.86
CA TRP A 173 -3.61 -34.07 6.77
C TRP A 173 -2.25 -33.54 7.23
N TYR A 174 -1.24 -34.39 7.48
CA TYR A 174 0.12 -33.93 7.75
C TYR A 174 0.71 -33.16 6.58
N ARG A 175 0.49 -33.60 5.34
CA ARG A 175 0.96 -32.85 4.16
C ARG A 175 0.24 -31.52 4.04
N ARG A 176 -1.07 -31.49 4.26
CA ARG A 176 -1.81 -30.24 4.25
C ARG A 176 -1.30 -29.27 5.30
N SER A 177 -0.96 -29.79 6.47
CA SER A 177 -0.32 -29.00 7.53
C SER A 177 1.03 -28.44 7.08
N LEU A 178 1.90 -29.24 6.46
CA LEU A 178 3.19 -28.79 5.93
C LEU A 178 3.05 -27.70 4.85
N VAL A 179 2.13 -27.90 3.89
CA VAL A 179 1.87 -26.92 2.83
C VAL A 179 1.37 -25.59 3.42
N LEU A 180 0.50 -25.65 4.42
CA LEU A 180 0.02 -24.46 5.13
C LEU A 180 1.15 -23.77 5.88
N ALA A 181 1.97 -24.53 6.62
CA ALA A 181 3.11 -23.98 7.37
C ALA A 181 4.11 -23.27 6.45
N ASP A 182 4.41 -23.88 5.29
CA ASP A 182 5.28 -23.30 4.27
C ASP A 182 4.66 -22.03 3.65
N SER A 183 3.39 -22.09 3.27
CA SER A 183 2.66 -20.95 2.70
C SER A 183 2.54 -19.75 3.66
N LEU A 184 2.45 -20.02 4.96
CA LEU A 184 2.38 -19.03 6.02
C LEU A 184 3.75 -18.59 6.53
N GLN A 185 4.85 -19.16 5.97
CA GLN A 185 6.23 -18.90 6.37
C GLN A 185 6.46 -19.09 7.88
N LEU A 186 5.88 -20.15 8.43
CA LEU A 186 6.02 -20.45 9.86
C LEU A 186 7.46 -20.81 10.23
N PRO A 187 7.86 -20.64 11.53
CA PRO A 187 9.19 -20.97 11.99
C PRO A 187 9.58 -22.42 11.70
N ALA A 188 10.87 -22.66 11.45
CA ALA A 188 11.39 -23.96 11.12
C ALA A 188 11.08 -25.04 12.17
N GLU A 189 11.02 -24.69 13.45
CA GLU A 189 10.65 -25.58 14.56
C GLU A 189 9.30 -26.27 14.37
N GLN A 190 8.29 -25.52 13.88
CA GLN A 190 6.97 -26.09 13.60
C GLN A 190 6.99 -27.05 12.42
N THR A 191 7.74 -26.75 11.37
CA THR A 191 7.90 -27.63 10.20
C THR A 191 8.64 -28.92 10.53
N VAL A 192 9.56 -28.88 11.50
CA VAL A 192 10.28 -30.06 11.97
C VAL A 192 9.35 -31.09 12.60
N SER A 193 8.46 -30.70 13.50
CA SER A 193 7.48 -31.62 14.13
C SER A 193 6.57 -32.27 13.09
N LEU A 194 6.14 -31.51 12.09
CA LEU A 194 5.32 -31.99 10.98
C LEU A 194 6.06 -33.00 10.09
N ASN A 195 7.32 -32.73 9.77
CA ASN A 195 8.18 -33.63 9.03
C ASN A 195 8.39 -34.95 9.78
N MET A 196 8.58 -34.93 11.10
CA MET A 196 8.68 -36.11 11.92
C MET A 196 7.38 -36.91 11.97
N GLY A 197 6.22 -36.22 12.11
CA GLY A 197 4.93 -36.85 12.09
C GLY A 197 4.66 -37.60 10.78
N ILE A 198 4.89 -36.97 9.65
CA ILE A 198 4.69 -37.60 8.34
C ILE A 198 5.72 -38.73 8.10
N ALA A 199 6.96 -38.58 8.54
CA ALA A 199 7.99 -39.61 8.43
C ALA A 199 7.59 -40.87 9.22
N ARG A 200 6.99 -40.72 10.42
CA ARG A 200 6.45 -41.80 11.22
C ARG A 200 5.36 -42.57 10.48
N ILE A 201 4.42 -41.88 9.85
CA ILE A 201 3.35 -42.51 9.05
C ILE A 201 3.93 -43.33 7.89
N TYR A 202 4.87 -42.77 7.13
CA TYR A 202 5.53 -43.52 6.04
C TYR A 202 6.35 -44.71 6.53
N THR A 203 6.93 -44.60 7.74
CA THR A 203 7.63 -45.75 8.38
C THR A 203 6.65 -46.87 8.66
N GLN A 204 5.51 -46.59 9.29
CA GLN A 204 4.49 -47.57 9.62
C GLN A 204 3.91 -48.25 8.35
N MET A 205 3.84 -47.50 7.26
CA MET A 205 3.36 -48.02 5.97
C MET A 205 4.44 -48.73 5.15
N GLY A 206 5.66 -48.85 5.67
CA GLY A 206 6.75 -49.51 4.97
C GLY A 206 7.30 -48.74 3.77
N ASP A 207 6.98 -47.45 3.58
CA ASP A 207 7.66 -46.58 2.61
C ASP A 207 8.88 -45.89 3.24
N TYR A 208 9.89 -46.71 3.52
CA TYR A 208 11.08 -46.29 4.22
C TYR A 208 11.90 -45.25 3.45
N ALA A 209 11.84 -45.25 2.12
CA ALA A 209 12.56 -44.27 1.31
C ALA A 209 12.01 -42.84 1.48
N THR A 210 10.67 -42.75 1.47
CA THR A 210 9.99 -41.45 1.70
C THR A 210 10.17 -40.99 3.14
N ALA A 211 10.00 -41.92 4.12
CA ALA A 211 10.22 -41.60 5.53
C ALA A 211 11.63 -41.10 5.81
N GLU A 212 12.67 -41.76 5.27
CA GLU A 212 14.07 -41.38 5.43
C GLU A 212 14.34 -39.95 4.88
N ARG A 213 13.70 -39.59 3.76
CA ARG A 213 13.82 -38.25 3.18
C ARG A 213 13.32 -37.18 4.16
N TYR A 214 12.15 -37.39 4.78
CA TYR A 214 11.58 -36.45 5.74
C TYR A 214 12.45 -36.34 7.02
N TYR A 215 12.96 -37.47 7.56
CA TYR A 215 13.87 -37.42 8.69
C TYR A 215 15.17 -36.68 8.36
N LYS A 216 15.75 -36.88 7.16
CA LYS A 216 16.98 -36.18 6.74
C LYS A 216 16.77 -34.67 6.51
N GLN A 217 15.57 -34.26 6.11
CA GLN A 217 15.24 -32.83 6.05
C GLN A 217 15.30 -32.18 7.42
N THR A 218 14.89 -32.88 8.46
CA THR A 218 14.89 -32.44 9.85
C THR A 218 16.29 -32.46 10.48
N GLU A 219 17.21 -33.32 10.00
CA GLU A 219 18.50 -33.58 10.66
C GLU A 219 19.37 -32.33 10.85
N ARG A 220 19.25 -31.33 9.98
CA ARG A 220 20.03 -30.09 10.07
C ARG A 220 19.60 -29.17 11.21
N GLN A 221 18.40 -29.35 11.72
CA GLN A 221 17.77 -28.47 12.73
C GLN A 221 17.62 -29.18 14.09
N ILE A 222 18.12 -30.43 14.21
CA ILE A 222 17.88 -31.26 15.40
C ILE A 222 18.52 -30.67 16.66
N ASP A 223 19.70 -30.07 16.51
CA ASP A 223 20.46 -29.53 17.65
C ASP A 223 19.82 -28.26 18.24
N ASP A 224 18.94 -27.61 17.47
CA ASP A 224 18.18 -26.42 17.89
C ASP A 224 16.83 -26.78 18.54
N LEU A 225 16.44 -28.07 18.54
CA LEU A 225 15.16 -28.51 19.09
C LEU A 225 15.21 -28.67 20.61
N GLU A 226 14.03 -28.58 21.23
CA GLU A 226 13.82 -28.96 22.62
C GLU A 226 14.31 -30.42 22.88
N PRO A 227 14.93 -30.72 24.06
CA PRO A 227 15.52 -32.02 24.34
C PRO A 227 14.57 -33.20 24.15
N ASN A 228 13.29 -33.04 24.46
CA ASN A 228 12.29 -34.09 24.28
C ASN A 228 12.02 -34.35 22.80
N MET A 229 12.03 -33.30 21.95
CA MET A 229 11.87 -33.43 20.51
C MET A 229 13.09 -34.08 19.85
N GLN A 230 14.29 -33.80 20.35
CA GLN A 230 15.52 -34.49 19.93
C GLN A 230 15.42 -35.99 20.24
N SER A 231 15.00 -36.35 21.46
CA SER A 231 14.77 -37.74 21.86
C SER A 231 13.74 -38.43 20.96
N TYR A 232 12.64 -37.78 20.70
CA TYR A 232 11.58 -38.29 19.82
C TYR A 232 12.09 -38.54 18.39
N TYR A 233 12.85 -37.60 17.82
CA TYR A 233 13.48 -37.74 16.51
C TYR A 233 14.40 -38.94 16.44
N LEU A 234 15.38 -39.02 17.38
CA LEU A 234 16.39 -40.07 17.38
C LEU A 234 15.77 -41.45 17.54
N ASN A 235 14.75 -41.60 18.40
CA ASN A 235 14.03 -42.85 18.59
C ASN A 235 13.29 -43.28 17.31
N ASN A 236 12.53 -42.40 16.71
CA ASN A 236 11.73 -42.74 15.53
C ASN A 236 12.60 -42.96 14.29
N PHE A 237 13.69 -42.25 14.13
CA PHE A 237 14.64 -42.48 13.04
C PHE A 237 15.40 -43.80 13.23
N GLY A 238 15.71 -44.14 14.48
CA GLY A 238 16.23 -45.50 14.83
C GLY A 238 15.23 -46.60 14.45
N ASN A 239 13.97 -46.42 14.78
CA ASN A 239 12.88 -47.37 14.41
C ASN A 239 12.73 -47.50 12.89
N LEU A 240 12.83 -46.39 12.13
CA LEU A 240 12.82 -46.45 10.67
C LEU A 240 13.90 -47.41 10.14
N TYR A 241 15.15 -47.23 10.58
CA TYR A 241 16.24 -48.07 10.14
C TYR A 241 16.06 -49.53 10.59
N TYR A 242 15.50 -49.75 11.79
CA TYR A 242 15.12 -51.08 12.26
C TYR A 242 14.15 -51.80 11.34
N TYR A 243 13.01 -51.13 11.02
CA TYR A 243 11.99 -51.71 10.13
C TYR A 243 12.48 -51.85 8.69
N LYS A 244 13.38 -50.98 8.23
CA LYS A 244 14.06 -51.12 6.93
C LYS A 244 15.00 -52.31 6.86
N GLY A 245 15.39 -52.91 8.01
CA GLY A 245 16.37 -53.98 8.12
C GLY A 245 17.80 -53.47 8.16
N ASP A 246 18.04 -52.16 8.23
CA ASP A 246 19.36 -51.55 8.35
C ASP A 246 19.77 -51.42 9.83
N HIS A 247 20.01 -52.57 10.42
CA HIS A 247 20.33 -52.66 11.86
C HIS A 247 21.60 -51.92 12.25
N ALA A 248 22.57 -51.72 11.33
CA ALA A 248 23.79 -50.99 11.56
C ALA A 248 23.50 -49.49 11.76
N ASN A 249 22.62 -48.89 10.97
CA ASN A 249 22.21 -47.52 11.18
C ASN A 249 21.23 -47.39 12.34
N ALA A 250 20.35 -48.38 12.58
CA ALA A 250 19.45 -48.38 13.73
C ALA A 250 20.21 -48.30 15.05
N ILE A 251 21.26 -49.16 15.27
CA ILE A 251 22.03 -49.11 16.50
C ILE A 251 22.80 -47.80 16.66
N LYS A 252 23.22 -47.16 15.55
CA LYS A 252 23.89 -45.87 15.57
C LYS A 252 22.92 -44.78 16.08
N MET A 253 21.68 -44.77 15.63
CA MET A 253 20.67 -43.80 16.09
C MET A 253 20.33 -44.04 17.55
N PHE A 254 20.10 -45.25 17.99
CA PHE A 254 19.82 -45.56 19.40
C PHE A 254 21.01 -45.25 20.32
N ARG A 255 22.24 -45.41 19.87
CA ARG A 255 23.44 -44.94 20.64
C ARG A 255 23.46 -43.42 20.76
N ARG A 256 23.10 -42.66 19.71
CA ARG A 256 22.95 -41.19 19.77
C ARG A 256 21.87 -40.82 20.77
N LEU A 257 20.71 -41.49 20.73
CA LEU A 257 19.62 -41.28 21.67
C LEU A 257 20.06 -41.52 23.10
N LYS A 258 20.71 -42.67 23.36
CA LYS A 258 21.25 -43.00 24.70
C LYS A 258 22.17 -41.91 25.20
N HIS A 259 23.12 -41.47 24.38
CA HIS A 259 24.07 -40.40 24.76
C HIS A 259 23.36 -39.05 25.01
N HIS A 260 22.36 -38.70 24.17
CA HIS A 260 21.57 -37.50 24.39
C HIS A 260 20.81 -37.55 25.72
N LEU A 261 20.15 -38.67 26.05
CA LEU A 261 19.43 -38.85 27.31
C LEU A 261 20.38 -38.78 28.54
N GLU A 262 21.59 -39.29 28.40
CA GLU A 262 22.65 -39.17 29.41
C GLU A 262 23.05 -37.68 29.62
N SER A 263 23.20 -36.92 28.54
CA SER A 263 23.62 -35.52 28.57
C SER A 263 22.58 -34.60 29.23
N ILE A 264 21.30 -34.96 29.18
CA ILE A 264 20.21 -34.21 29.80
C ILE A 264 19.81 -34.75 31.18
N ASN A 265 20.65 -35.61 31.79
CA ASN A 265 20.42 -36.28 33.08
C ASN A 265 19.14 -37.13 33.13
N ALA A 266 18.72 -37.71 32.00
CA ALA A 266 17.53 -38.56 31.87
C ALA A 266 17.88 -40.08 31.87
N SER A 267 18.94 -40.48 32.56
CA SER A 267 19.46 -41.85 32.56
C SER A 267 18.52 -42.90 33.17
N GLU A 268 17.58 -42.46 34.03
CA GLU A 268 16.56 -43.31 34.67
C GLU A 268 15.14 -43.01 34.11
N SER A 269 15.05 -42.35 32.95
CA SER A 269 13.76 -42.06 32.32
C SER A 269 13.17 -43.26 31.63
N PHE A 270 11.86 -43.23 31.38
CA PHE A 270 11.16 -44.26 30.59
C PHE A 270 11.76 -44.41 29.20
N GLU A 271 12.12 -43.27 28.58
CA GLU A 271 12.75 -43.19 27.26
C GLU A 271 14.08 -43.91 27.21
N MET A 272 14.90 -43.80 28.28
CA MET A 272 16.18 -44.48 28.38
C MET A 272 15.96 -46.00 28.45
N TYR A 273 15.01 -46.47 29.25
CA TYR A 273 14.70 -47.92 29.32
C TYR A 273 14.16 -48.45 27.99
N LEU A 274 13.30 -47.69 27.32
CA LEU A 274 12.79 -48.04 25.98
C LEU A 274 13.91 -48.06 24.94
N CYS A 275 14.82 -47.06 24.96
CA CYS A 275 16.00 -47.05 24.11
C CYS A 275 16.88 -48.31 24.30
N LYS A 276 17.15 -48.68 25.53
CA LYS A 276 17.91 -49.91 25.86
C LYS A 276 17.19 -51.15 25.37
N LEU A 277 15.88 -51.24 25.47
CA LEU A 277 15.06 -52.32 24.96
C LEU A 277 15.12 -52.45 23.43
N ASN A 278 14.98 -51.33 22.71
CA ASN A 278 15.18 -51.28 21.26
C ASN A 278 16.58 -51.71 20.85
N MET A 279 17.60 -51.26 21.58
CA MET A 279 18.97 -51.69 21.34
C MET A 279 19.17 -53.20 21.52
N ALA A 280 18.48 -53.80 22.52
CA ALA A 280 18.56 -55.24 22.75
C ALA A 280 18.08 -56.03 21.53
N ASP A 281 16.97 -55.63 20.92
CA ASP A 281 16.45 -56.31 19.72
C ASP A 281 17.36 -56.07 18.50
N VAL A 282 17.88 -54.86 18.33
CA VAL A 282 18.82 -54.58 17.25
C VAL A 282 20.07 -55.44 17.40
N PHE A 283 20.61 -55.61 18.61
CA PHE A 283 21.77 -56.47 18.87
C PHE A 283 21.44 -57.94 18.54
N LEU A 284 20.25 -58.39 18.91
CA LEU A 284 19.78 -59.73 18.54
C LEU A 284 19.77 -59.91 17.02
N ASN A 285 19.26 -58.95 16.26
CA ASN A 285 19.26 -59.00 14.80
C ASN A 285 20.67 -58.85 14.18
N LEU A 286 21.61 -58.20 14.86
CA LEU A 286 23.01 -58.13 14.47
C LEU A 286 23.83 -59.38 14.88
N HIS A 287 23.22 -60.42 15.43
CA HIS A 287 23.91 -61.60 15.92
C HIS A 287 24.90 -61.36 17.08
N GLN A 288 24.65 -60.32 17.89
CA GLN A 288 25.42 -59.96 19.09
C GLN A 288 24.64 -60.38 20.36
N ASP A 289 24.49 -61.70 20.54
CA ASP A 289 23.57 -62.28 21.53
C ASP A 289 23.92 -61.93 22.97
N ASP A 290 25.22 -61.79 23.31
CA ASP A 290 25.66 -61.36 24.64
C ASP A 290 25.22 -59.91 24.93
N SER A 291 25.36 -59.01 23.95
CA SER A 291 24.93 -57.62 24.09
C SER A 291 23.41 -57.54 24.24
N ALA A 292 22.68 -58.33 23.43
CA ALA A 292 21.20 -58.39 23.52
C ALA A 292 20.77 -58.87 24.91
N ALA A 293 21.42 -59.91 25.47
CA ALA A 293 21.10 -60.44 26.80
C ALA A 293 21.40 -59.40 27.90
N ILE A 294 22.53 -58.69 27.83
CA ILE A 294 22.87 -57.62 28.80
C ILE A 294 21.79 -56.54 28.79
N TYR A 295 21.48 -55.98 27.61
CA TYR A 295 20.51 -54.88 27.49
C TYR A 295 19.10 -55.30 27.90
N VAL A 296 18.59 -56.48 27.49
CA VAL A 296 17.24 -56.95 27.86
C VAL A 296 17.13 -57.18 29.39
N ASN A 297 18.19 -57.71 30.02
CA ASN A 297 18.18 -57.89 31.47
C ASN A 297 18.27 -56.56 32.25
N SER A 298 18.93 -55.57 31.71
CA SER A 298 19.05 -54.25 32.36
C SER A 298 17.72 -53.47 32.44
N VAL A 299 16.72 -53.83 31.63
CA VAL A 299 15.42 -53.11 31.55
C VAL A 299 14.27 -53.92 32.19
N ASP A 300 14.44 -55.23 32.40
CA ASP A 300 13.39 -56.14 32.83
C ASP A 300 12.76 -55.75 34.18
N THR A 301 13.61 -55.44 35.20
CA THR A 301 13.17 -55.02 36.53
C THR A 301 12.30 -53.77 36.47
N PHE A 302 12.72 -52.77 35.69
CA PHE A 302 12.00 -51.51 35.56
C PHE A 302 10.61 -51.73 34.96
N PHE A 303 10.48 -52.38 33.82
CA PHE A 303 9.18 -52.57 33.15
C PHE A 303 8.22 -53.50 33.93
N ARG A 304 8.78 -54.54 34.64
CA ARG A 304 7.94 -55.38 35.52
C ARG A 304 7.44 -54.63 36.76
N ALA A 305 8.32 -53.85 37.38
CA ALA A 305 7.93 -53.05 38.56
C ALA A 305 6.79 -52.04 38.21
N ASN A 306 6.87 -51.47 37.02
CA ASN A 306 5.89 -50.51 36.53
C ASN A 306 4.68 -51.17 35.78
N LYS A 307 4.65 -52.52 35.67
CA LYS A 307 3.60 -53.29 35.02
C LYS A 307 3.27 -52.86 33.58
N VAL A 308 4.31 -52.50 32.79
CA VAL A 308 4.15 -52.06 31.39
C VAL A 308 4.07 -53.32 30.51
N GLU A 309 2.86 -53.86 30.31
CA GLU A 309 2.62 -55.13 29.60
C GLU A 309 3.21 -55.18 28.19
N PRO A 310 3.08 -54.15 27.33
CA PRO A 310 3.70 -54.14 25.99
C PRO A 310 5.23 -54.26 26.01
N ALA A 311 5.91 -53.63 26.96
CA ALA A 311 7.35 -53.73 27.12
C ALA A 311 7.76 -55.12 27.62
N ILE A 312 6.99 -55.69 28.58
CA ILE A 312 7.23 -57.08 29.10
C ILE A 312 7.08 -58.09 27.96
N TYR A 313 6.03 -57.92 27.14
CA TYR A 313 5.82 -58.74 25.94
C TYR A 313 7.02 -58.67 24.99
N TYR A 314 7.55 -57.49 24.76
CA TYR A 314 8.72 -57.26 23.88
C TYR A 314 10.00 -57.87 24.49
N ILE A 315 10.26 -57.69 25.78
CA ILE A 315 11.34 -58.34 26.54
C ILE A 315 11.30 -59.85 26.34
N ASN A 316 10.13 -60.46 26.56
CA ASN A 316 9.94 -61.88 26.43
C ASN A 316 10.13 -62.34 24.95
N THR A 317 9.74 -61.51 23.98
CA THR A 317 10.00 -61.76 22.55
C THR A 317 11.49 -61.86 22.25
N ILE A 318 12.31 -60.92 22.76
CA ILE A 318 13.75 -60.94 22.61
C ILE A 318 14.35 -62.17 23.30
N ARG A 319 13.89 -62.53 24.51
CA ARG A 319 14.32 -63.73 25.25
C ARG A 319 13.99 -65.03 24.50
N ILE A 320 12.81 -65.13 23.90
CA ILE A 320 12.45 -66.25 23.01
C ILE A 320 13.41 -66.31 21.82
N GLY A 321 13.73 -65.19 21.19
CA GLY A 321 14.69 -65.11 20.12
C GLY A 321 16.08 -65.61 20.53
N LEU A 322 16.58 -65.16 21.68
CA LEU A 322 17.87 -65.60 22.25
C LEU A 322 17.85 -67.11 22.56
N ALA A 323 16.82 -67.63 23.22
CA ALA A 323 16.70 -69.03 23.56
C ALA A 323 16.68 -69.93 22.32
N LEU A 324 15.98 -69.55 21.26
CA LEU A 324 15.93 -70.26 19.99
C LEU A 324 17.30 -70.29 19.28
N ARG A 325 18.03 -69.23 19.35
CA ARG A 325 19.37 -69.12 18.77
C ARG A 325 20.36 -70.03 19.50
N ASN A 326 20.26 -70.10 20.83
CA ASN A 326 21.07 -70.94 21.66
C ASN A 326 20.60 -72.41 21.71
N GLY A 327 19.63 -72.80 20.89
CA GLY A 327 19.05 -74.15 20.83
C GLY A 327 18.20 -74.54 22.05
N GLN A 328 17.88 -73.57 22.91
CA GLN A 328 17.15 -73.78 24.18
C GLN A 328 15.63 -73.74 23.97
N LYS A 329 15.09 -74.66 23.14
CA LYS A 329 13.64 -74.71 22.79
C LYS A 329 12.74 -74.85 24.03
N ALA A 330 13.19 -75.53 25.07
CA ALA A 330 12.40 -75.75 26.30
C ALA A 330 12.26 -74.40 27.08
N GLU A 331 13.27 -73.53 27.04
CA GLU A 331 13.24 -72.19 27.66
C GLU A 331 12.25 -71.29 26.90
N ALA A 332 12.30 -71.26 25.58
CA ALA A 332 11.33 -70.53 24.78
C ALA A 332 9.88 -70.99 25.05
N GLY A 333 9.67 -72.31 25.21
CA GLY A 333 8.37 -72.86 25.57
C GLY A 333 7.89 -72.47 26.98
N ARG A 334 8.81 -72.38 27.97
CA ARG A 334 8.47 -71.94 29.32
C ARG A 334 8.06 -70.45 29.35
N ILE A 335 8.74 -69.63 28.63
CA ILE A 335 8.39 -68.20 28.49
C ILE A 335 6.98 -68.07 27.91
N LEU A 336 6.71 -68.71 26.80
CA LEU A 336 5.39 -68.69 26.14
C LEU A 336 4.23 -69.23 27.04
N ALA A 337 4.50 -70.23 27.85
CA ALA A 337 3.50 -70.81 28.75
C ALA A 337 3.21 -69.97 30.00
N SER A 338 4.15 -69.11 30.40
CA SER A 338 4.01 -68.30 31.60
C SER A 338 3.39 -66.91 31.34
N GLU A 339 3.04 -66.59 30.12
CA GLU A 339 2.55 -65.29 29.73
C GLU A 339 1.03 -65.16 29.82
N HIS A 340 0.54 -64.09 30.45
CA HIS A 340 -0.84 -63.64 30.42
C HIS A 340 -0.83 -62.11 30.30
N PHE A 341 -1.31 -61.60 29.19
CA PHE A 341 -1.41 -60.16 28.93
C PHE A 341 -2.88 -59.78 28.80
N THR A 342 -3.24 -58.68 29.41
CA THR A 342 -4.60 -58.11 29.42
C THR A 342 -4.74 -56.91 28.51
N GLU A 343 -3.64 -56.24 28.26
CA GLU A 343 -3.59 -55.07 27.37
C GLU A 343 -3.47 -55.50 25.89
N ASP A 344 -4.02 -54.71 24.99
CA ASP A 344 -3.80 -54.92 23.58
C ASP A 344 -2.37 -54.52 23.20
N ILE A 345 -1.63 -55.50 22.65
CA ILE A 345 -0.25 -55.32 22.23
C ILE A 345 -0.23 -54.78 20.81
N GLU A 346 0.61 -53.74 20.60
CA GLU A 346 0.79 -53.14 19.29
C GLU A 346 1.20 -54.16 18.23
N GLN A 347 0.58 -54.07 17.04
CA GLN A 347 0.79 -55.01 15.94
C GLN A 347 2.24 -55.13 15.53
N SER A 348 3.01 -54.01 15.52
CA SER A 348 4.45 -53.99 15.22
C SER A 348 5.26 -54.94 16.12
N ILE A 349 4.91 -55.05 17.39
CA ILE A 349 5.58 -55.91 18.36
C ILE A 349 5.12 -57.36 18.17
N LYS A 350 3.84 -57.60 17.87
CA LYS A 350 3.29 -58.92 17.50
C LYS A 350 4.00 -59.48 16.26
N ASP A 351 4.26 -58.65 15.26
CA ASP A 351 4.96 -59.04 14.03
C ASP A 351 6.43 -59.47 14.29
N ILE A 352 7.12 -58.77 15.19
CA ILE A 352 8.48 -59.18 15.59
C ILE A 352 8.41 -60.57 16.25
N ARG A 353 7.48 -60.78 17.15
CA ARG A 353 7.29 -62.11 17.80
C ARG A 353 6.95 -63.19 16.83
N SER A 354 6.06 -62.95 15.87
CA SER A 354 5.60 -63.89 14.87
C SER A 354 6.76 -64.57 14.14
N LYS A 355 7.85 -63.86 13.83
CA LYS A 355 9.09 -64.42 13.23
C LYS A 355 9.76 -65.48 14.10
N TYR A 356 9.76 -65.29 15.42
CA TYR A 356 10.35 -66.25 16.36
C TYR A 356 9.39 -67.41 16.65
N LEU A 357 8.08 -67.17 16.69
CA LEU A 357 7.07 -68.21 16.84
C LEU A 357 7.07 -69.18 15.66
N GLU A 358 7.23 -68.70 14.43
CA GLU A 358 7.39 -69.52 13.25
C GLU A 358 8.52 -70.51 13.43
N LYS A 359 9.71 -70.01 13.81
CA LYS A 359 10.91 -70.86 14.08
C LYS A 359 10.66 -71.83 15.22
N TYR A 360 10.04 -71.37 16.31
CA TYR A 360 9.73 -72.24 17.46
C TYR A 360 8.81 -73.39 17.07
N TYR A 361 7.71 -73.12 16.34
CA TYR A 361 6.74 -74.17 15.94
C TYR A 361 7.37 -75.15 14.95
N VAL A 362 8.23 -74.68 14.05
CA VAL A 362 8.96 -75.63 13.14
C VAL A 362 9.91 -76.49 13.93
N ILE A 363 10.72 -75.96 14.88
CA ILE A 363 11.65 -76.76 15.71
C ILE A 363 10.96 -77.69 16.66
N THR A 364 9.73 -77.40 17.11
CA THR A 364 8.93 -78.22 17.99
C THR A 364 8.02 -79.24 17.22
N GLY A 365 7.95 -79.14 15.89
CA GLY A 365 7.16 -80.00 15.04
C GLY A 365 5.68 -79.66 14.96
N ASP A 366 5.29 -78.48 15.51
CA ASP A 366 3.88 -78.03 15.41
C ASP A 366 3.66 -77.27 14.08
N TYR A 367 3.71 -77.96 12.98
CA TYR A 367 3.62 -77.38 11.64
C TYR A 367 2.25 -76.74 11.37
N ARG A 368 1.20 -77.12 12.07
CA ARG A 368 -0.12 -76.50 11.96
C ARG A 368 -0.04 -75.02 12.46
N LYS A 369 0.46 -74.87 13.66
CA LYS A 369 0.62 -73.49 14.21
C LYS A 369 1.65 -72.63 13.43
N ALA A 370 2.72 -73.26 12.90
CA ALA A 370 3.65 -72.62 12.02
C ALA A 370 2.93 -72.09 10.76
N TYR A 371 2.10 -72.94 10.11
CA TYR A 371 1.32 -72.53 8.95
C TYR A 371 0.31 -71.44 9.26
N GLU A 372 -0.46 -71.55 10.36
CA GLU A 372 -1.43 -70.56 10.79
C GLU A 372 -0.73 -69.23 11.05
N ASN A 373 0.43 -69.22 11.70
CA ASN A 373 1.22 -67.99 11.97
C ASN A 373 1.72 -67.33 10.69
N VAL A 374 2.23 -68.11 9.73
CA VAL A 374 2.68 -67.56 8.42
C VAL A 374 1.50 -67.02 7.63
N ASN A 375 0.37 -67.74 7.62
CA ASN A 375 -0.81 -67.34 6.87
C ASN A 375 -1.41 -66.01 7.41
N ASN A 376 -1.48 -65.86 8.73
CA ASN A 376 -1.91 -64.60 9.35
C ASN A 376 -0.98 -63.45 8.98
N ARG A 377 0.34 -63.68 9.04
CA ARG A 377 1.33 -62.65 8.65
C ARG A 377 1.24 -62.27 7.16
N LEU A 378 0.94 -63.21 6.28
CA LEU A 378 0.70 -62.95 4.86
C LEU A 378 -0.53 -62.08 4.64
N ALA A 379 -1.63 -62.37 5.31
CA ALA A 379 -2.86 -61.59 5.23
C ALA A 379 -2.64 -60.13 5.72
N GLU A 380 -1.87 -59.98 6.79
CA GLU A 380 -1.49 -58.64 7.32
C GLU A 380 -0.58 -57.89 6.35
N ASN A 381 0.41 -58.55 5.72
CA ASN A 381 1.25 -57.97 4.71
C ASN A 381 0.47 -57.55 3.46
N ASP A 382 -0.55 -58.31 3.03
CA ASP A 382 -1.42 -57.93 1.91
C ASP A 382 -2.24 -56.69 2.25
N SER A 383 -2.77 -56.60 3.48
CA SER A 383 -3.44 -55.37 3.96
C SER A 383 -2.51 -54.15 3.95
N LEU A 384 -1.27 -54.33 4.46
CA LEU A 384 -0.27 -53.27 4.45
C LEU A 384 0.10 -52.82 3.02
N LEU A 385 0.24 -53.78 2.09
CA LEU A 385 0.52 -53.48 0.68
C LEU A 385 -0.64 -52.72 0.03
N HIS A 386 -1.89 -53.11 0.32
CA HIS A 386 -3.07 -52.42 -0.16
C HIS A 386 -3.14 -50.96 0.36
N ASN A 387 -2.90 -50.79 1.65
CA ASN A 387 -2.82 -49.44 2.27
C ASN A 387 -1.71 -48.62 1.66
N LYS A 388 -0.54 -49.19 1.38
CA LYS A 388 0.58 -48.53 0.71
C LYS A 388 0.23 -48.10 -0.72
N MET A 389 -0.47 -48.93 -1.48
CA MET A 389 -0.95 -48.59 -2.83
C MET A 389 -2.00 -47.47 -2.79
N ASN A 390 -2.96 -47.56 -1.87
CA ASN A 390 -3.94 -46.49 -1.67
C ASN A 390 -3.28 -45.15 -1.32
N MET A 391 -2.25 -45.17 -0.47
CA MET A 391 -1.50 -43.96 -0.13
C MET A 391 -0.77 -43.36 -1.31
N ARG A 392 -0.12 -44.20 -2.13
CA ARG A 392 0.54 -43.70 -3.35
C ARG A 392 -0.46 -43.05 -4.31
N THR A 393 -1.64 -43.64 -4.45
CA THR A 393 -2.71 -43.07 -5.27
C THR A 393 -3.16 -41.70 -4.71
N ILE A 394 -3.39 -41.63 -3.39
CA ILE A 394 -3.73 -40.37 -2.71
C ILE A 394 -2.60 -39.34 -2.86
N GLU A 395 -1.34 -39.78 -2.76
CA GLU A 395 -0.17 -38.90 -2.95
C GLU A 395 -0.11 -38.31 -4.35
N ILE A 396 -0.34 -39.14 -5.38
CA ILE A 396 -0.38 -38.67 -6.78
C ILE A 396 -1.54 -37.67 -6.97
N MET A 397 -2.72 -38.00 -6.48
CA MET A 397 -3.90 -37.13 -6.55
C MET A 397 -3.66 -35.79 -5.83
N GLN A 398 -3.01 -35.86 -4.69
CA GLN A 398 -2.69 -34.65 -3.92
C GLN A 398 -1.64 -33.76 -4.62
N ARG A 399 -0.57 -34.36 -5.19
CA ARG A 399 0.40 -33.61 -6.00
C ARG A 399 -0.28 -32.94 -7.20
N LEU A 400 -1.14 -33.68 -7.90
CA LEU A 400 -1.93 -33.11 -9.00
C LEU A 400 -2.79 -31.93 -8.54
N THR A 401 -3.42 -32.04 -7.36
CA THR A 401 -4.23 -30.96 -6.79
C THR A 401 -3.36 -29.77 -6.36
N GLU A 402 -2.20 -30.05 -5.74
CA GLU A 402 -1.24 -29.01 -5.34
C GLU A 402 -0.65 -28.29 -6.57
N ASP A 403 -0.28 -29.03 -7.61
CA ASP A 403 0.21 -28.46 -8.87
C ASP A 403 -0.87 -27.63 -9.55
N THR A 404 -2.12 -28.09 -9.52
CA THR A 404 -3.27 -27.33 -10.04
C THR A 404 -3.51 -26.04 -9.22
N LEU A 405 -3.44 -26.13 -7.89
CA LEU A 405 -3.58 -24.97 -7.01
C LEU A 405 -2.41 -23.97 -7.18
N ARG A 406 -1.17 -24.49 -7.31
CA ARG A 406 -0.01 -23.64 -7.60
C ARG A 406 -0.15 -22.95 -8.94
N MET A 407 -0.62 -23.68 -9.96
CA MET A 407 -0.86 -23.10 -11.28
C MET A 407 -1.98 -22.04 -11.24
N HIS A 408 -3.06 -22.31 -10.48
CA HIS A 408 -4.13 -21.33 -10.27
C HIS A 408 -3.61 -20.08 -9.53
N HIS A 409 -2.83 -20.27 -8.49
CA HIS A 409 -2.23 -19.16 -7.75
C HIS A 409 -1.20 -18.39 -8.60
N GLN A 410 -0.42 -19.09 -9.43
CA GLN A 410 0.48 -18.41 -10.38
C GLN A 410 -0.29 -17.58 -11.41
N LEU A 411 -1.43 -18.08 -11.91
CA LEU A 411 -2.30 -17.33 -12.81
C LEU A 411 -2.92 -16.11 -12.09
N GLU A 412 -3.42 -16.26 -10.87
CA GLU A 412 -3.93 -15.13 -10.07
C GLU A 412 -2.85 -14.07 -9.80
N VAL A 413 -1.62 -14.50 -9.47
CA VAL A 413 -0.48 -13.58 -9.28
C VAL A 413 -0.11 -12.91 -10.58
N GLN A 414 -0.16 -13.64 -11.70
CA GLN A 414 0.11 -13.06 -13.02
C GLN A 414 -0.96 -12.04 -13.41
N GLU A 415 -2.25 -12.34 -13.27
CA GLU A 415 -3.35 -11.39 -13.48
C GLU A 415 -3.23 -10.17 -12.58
N HIS A 416 -2.83 -10.38 -11.32
CA HIS A 416 -2.62 -9.27 -10.39
C HIS A 416 -1.42 -8.40 -10.78
N ASN A 417 -0.34 -9.00 -11.26
CA ASN A 417 0.83 -8.27 -11.77
C ASN A 417 0.48 -7.50 -13.05
N GLU A 418 -0.28 -8.09 -13.97
CA GLU A 418 -0.77 -7.38 -15.17
C GLU A 418 -1.63 -6.17 -14.79
N THR A 419 -2.53 -6.32 -13.81
CA THR A 419 -3.34 -5.19 -13.32
C THR A 419 -2.49 -4.10 -12.64
N ILE A 420 -1.43 -4.48 -11.91
CA ILE A 420 -0.47 -3.53 -11.31
C ILE A 420 0.33 -2.82 -12.40
N GLU A 421 0.76 -3.53 -13.45
CA GLU A 421 1.45 -2.93 -14.60
C GLU A 421 0.54 -1.92 -15.32
N ASP A 422 -0.71 -2.28 -15.63
CA ASP A 422 -1.69 -1.40 -16.24
C ASP A 422 -1.96 -0.16 -15.37
N PHE A 423 -2.09 -0.34 -14.05
CA PHE A 423 -2.23 0.77 -13.11
C PHE A 423 -0.98 1.66 -13.07
N SER A 424 0.22 1.06 -13.16
CA SER A 424 1.48 1.80 -13.21
C SER A 424 1.59 2.64 -14.49
N TYR A 425 1.21 2.09 -15.65
CA TYR A 425 1.14 2.84 -16.91
C TYR A 425 0.12 3.98 -16.84
N ALA A 426 -1.07 3.72 -16.29
CA ALA A 426 -2.08 4.76 -16.08
C ALA A 426 -1.57 5.88 -15.18
N MET A 427 -0.83 5.56 -14.13
CA MET A 427 -0.22 6.54 -13.20
C MET A 427 0.88 7.35 -13.89
N VAL A 428 1.72 6.73 -14.72
CA VAL A 428 2.73 7.44 -15.53
C VAL A 428 2.07 8.41 -16.49
N ILE A 429 1.03 7.97 -17.21
CA ILE A 429 0.25 8.84 -18.12
C ILE A 429 -0.37 10.02 -17.34
N PHE A 430 -0.93 9.76 -16.16
CA PHE A 430 -1.52 10.80 -15.31
C PHE A 430 -0.48 11.82 -14.86
N ILE A 431 0.71 11.38 -14.44
CA ILE A 431 1.82 12.27 -14.05
C ILE A 431 2.27 13.11 -15.26
N LEU A 432 2.32 12.50 -16.44
CA LEU A 432 2.71 13.17 -17.68
C LEU A 432 1.68 14.25 -18.07
N LEU A 433 0.40 13.96 -17.93
CA LEU A 433 -0.69 14.94 -18.12
C LEU A 433 -0.63 16.08 -17.10
N CYS A 434 -0.36 15.78 -15.84
CA CYS A 434 -0.18 16.78 -14.79
C CYS A 434 1.04 17.69 -15.07
N THR A 435 2.15 17.12 -15.55
CA THR A 435 3.34 17.91 -15.92
C THR A 435 3.09 18.79 -17.13
N ILE A 436 2.39 18.30 -18.15
CA ILE A 436 1.96 19.10 -19.31
C ILE A 436 1.05 20.25 -18.86
N MET A 437 0.07 19.95 -18.00
CA MET A 437 -0.83 20.99 -17.48
C MET A 437 -0.07 22.05 -16.67
N LEU A 438 0.88 21.64 -15.85
CA LEU A 438 1.76 22.54 -15.11
C LEU A 438 2.60 23.42 -16.06
N CYS A 439 3.16 22.82 -17.11
CA CYS A 439 3.92 23.55 -18.14
C CYS A 439 3.05 24.59 -18.87
N ILE A 440 1.80 24.24 -19.19
CA ILE A 440 0.84 25.18 -19.80
C ILE A 440 0.52 26.32 -18.83
N ILE A 441 0.31 26.05 -17.54
CA ILE A 441 0.06 27.07 -16.53
C ILE A 441 1.27 27.99 -16.40
N LEU A 442 2.47 27.45 -16.32
CA LEU A 442 3.71 28.24 -16.22
C LEU A 442 3.96 29.07 -17.49
N TYR A 443 3.70 28.49 -18.67
CA TYR A 443 3.78 29.21 -19.94
C TYR A 443 2.79 30.38 -19.97
N ASN A 444 1.54 30.16 -19.60
CA ASN A 444 0.53 31.21 -19.55
C ASN A 444 0.88 32.30 -18.53
N ARG A 445 1.41 31.96 -17.36
CA ARG A 445 1.92 32.96 -16.38
C ARG A 445 3.07 33.78 -16.96
N ARG A 446 4.06 33.15 -17.61
CA ARG A 446 5.18 33.88 -18.26
C ARG A 446 4.67 34.80 -19.36
N LYS A 447 3.71 34.35 -20.16
CA LYS A 447 3.09 35.17 -21.21
C LYS A 447 2.33 36.35 -20.63
N GLN A 448 1.64 36.21 -19.51
CA GLN A 448 0.98 37.31 -18.81
C GLN A 448 2.00 38.34 -18.29
N THR A 449 3.06 37.88 -17.62
CA THR A 449 4.12 38.80 -17.13
C THR A 449 4.84 39.51 -18.28
N ALA A 450 5.12 38.83 -19.40
CA ALA A 450 5.68 39.45 -20.59
C ALA A 450 4.76 40.53 -21.17
N ASN A 451 3.46 40.27 -21.21
CA ASN A 451 2.46 41.26 -21.64
C ASN A 451 2.39 42.47 -20.72
N GLU A 452 2.49 42.30 -19.40
CA GLU A 452 2.56 43.38 -18.41
C GLU A 452 3.83 44.19 -18.57
N MET A 453 4.97 43.55 -18.82
CA MET A 453 6.24 44.23 -19.11
C MET A 453 6.21 45.02 -20.41
N ASN A 454 5.60 44.47 -21.46
CA ASN A 454 5.41 45.21 -22.71
C ASN A 454 4.51 46.42 -22.53
N LEU A 455 3.47 46.33 -21.71
CA LEU A 455 2.59 47.44 -21.39
C LEU A 455 3.31 48.52 -20.59
N LEU A 456 4.17 48.13 -19.65
CA LEU A 456 5.04 49.04 -18.92
C LEU A 456 6.06 49.70 -19.83
N LYS A 457 6.64 48.95 -20.77
CA LYS A 457 7.57 49.49 -21.78
C LYS A 457 6.91 50.52 -22.68
N LEU A 458 5.67 50.23 -23.14
CA LEU A 458 4.86 51.20 -23.88
C LEU A 458 4.56 52.47 -23.07
N LYS A 459 4.34 52.34 -21.74
CA LYS A 459 4.20 53.48 -20.83
C LYS A 459 5.43 54.36 -20.80
N LEU A 460 6.59 53.72 -20.65
CA LEU A 460 7.87 54.41 -20.57
C LEU A 460 8.26 55.08 -21.91
N GLU A 461 8.05 54.42 -23.03
CA GLU A 461 8.27 54.98 -24.37
C GLU A 461 7.34 56.16 -24.63
N ASN A 462 6.11 56.06 -24.20
CA ASN A 462 5.14 57.12 -24.27
C ASN A 462 5.56 58.35 -23.41
N ALA A 463 5.99 58.13 -22.18
CA ALA A 463 6.47 59.20 -21.31
C ALA A 463 7.73 59.87 -21.86
N ARG A 464 8.64 59.11 -22.46
CA ARG A 464 9.91 59.57 -23.00
C ARG A 464 9.77 60.39 -24.30
N ASN A 465 8.80 60.09 -25.14
CA ASN A 465 8.57 60.75 -26.43
C ASN A 465 7.62 61.99 -26.36
N ARG A 466 7.15 62.37 -25.20
CA ARG A 466 6.02 63.30 -25.00
C ARG A 466 6.36 64.74 -24.93
N ILE A 467 7.59 65.07 -24.61
CA ILE A 467 8.09 66.44 -24.87
C ILE A 467 8.87 66.29 -26.14
N SER A 468 8.28 66.70 -27.29
CA SER A 468 9.04 66.69 -28.53
C SER A 468 10.27 67.62 -28.27
N PRO A 469 11.49 67.04 -28.29
CA PRO A 469 12.68 67.86 -28.09
C PRO A 469 12.75 69.02 -29.09
N HIS A 470 12.17 68.83 -30.24
CA HIS A 470 12.01 69.81 -31.29
C HIS A 470 11.04 70.96 -30.91
N PHE A 471 10.00 70.63 -30.13
CA PHE A 471 9.05 71.68 -29.64
C PHE A 471 9.73 72.57 -28.59
N ILE A 472 10.42 72.00 -27.65
CA ILE A 472 11.23 72.79 -26.67
C ILE A 472 12.31 73.56 -27.40
N TYR A 473 12.96 72.91 -28.37
CA TYR A 473 14.03 73.56 -29.16
C TYR A 473 13.49 74.67 -30.05
N ASN A 474 12.33 74.54 -30.69
CA ASN A 474 11.67 75.56 -31.47
C ASN A 474 11.25 76.79 -30.62
N ILE A 475 10.71 76.52 -29.41
CA ILE A 475 10.36 77.60 -28.50
C ILE A 475 11.63 78.38 -28.04
N LEU A 476 12.66 77.65 -27.67
CA LEU A 476 13.93 78.23 -27.26
C LEU A 476 14.60 78.98 -28.41
N ASN A 477 14.61 78.44 -29.63
CA ASN A 477 15.18 79.16 -30.80
C ASN A 477 14.40 80.41 -31.21
N THR A 478 13.07 80.36 -31.15
CA THR A 478 12.24 81.54 -31.46
C THR A 478 12.46 82.68 -30.44
N GLU A 479 12.89 82.38 -29.25
CA GLU A 479 13.25 83.33 -28.24
C GLU A 479 14.70 83.87 -28.37
N ILE A 480 15.57 83.05 -28.96
CA ILE A 480 16.97 83.49 -29.26
C ILE A 480 17.05 84.39 -30.49
N GLU A 481 16.14 84.18 -31.46
CA GLU A 481 16.10 85.00 -32.71
C GLU A 481 15.34 86.34 -32.60
N THR A 482 14.60 86.55 -31.50
CA THR A 482 13.97 87.89 -31.27
C THR A 482 14.94 88.84 -30.56
N ASP A 483 15.33 89.80 -31.33
CA ASP A 483 16.22 90.93 -31.08
C ASP A 483 16.21 91.45 -29.62
N GLU A 484 17.39 91.86 -29.16
CA GLU A 484 17.77 92.24 -27.78
C GLU A 484 17.03 93.48 -27.19
N ASN A 485 16.00 94.03 -27.85
CA ASN A 485 15.44 95.35 -27.46
C ASN A 485 13.90 95.37 -27.31
N LYS A 486 13.17 94.41 -26.86
CA LYS A 486 11.78 94.63 -26.42
C LYS A 486 11.30 93.68 -25.29
N HIS A 487 11.08 94.37 -24.17
CA HIS A 487 10.23 94.01 -23.02
C HIS A 487 10.33 92.68 -22.35
N ASP A 488 10.95 92.65 -21.15
CA ASP A 488 11.04 91.56 -20.14
C ASP A 488 9.75 90.94 -19.70
N ILE A 489 8.61 91.63 -19.79
CA ILE A 489 7.30 91.15 -19.28
C ILE A 489 6.68 90.03 -20.20
N ALA A 490 6.78 90.20 -21.52
CA ALA A 490 6.23 89.19 -22.46
C ALA A 490 7.05 87.89 -22.52
N ARG A 491 8.38 87.99 -22.31
CA ARG A 491 9.34 86.90 -22.25
C ARG A 491 9.11 86.06 -21.00
N ASN A 492 8.92 86.66 -19.83
CA ASN A 492 8.59 85.98 -18.59
C ASN A 492 7.25 85.27 -18.64
N SER A 493 6.22 85.75 -19.30
CA SER A 493 4.91 85.10 -19.45
C SER A 493 4.98 83.87 -20.31
N LYS A 494 5.76 83.83 -21.40
CA LYS A 494 5.95 82.68 -22.27
C LYS A 494 6.74 81.55 -21.58
N LEU A 495 7.81 81.91 -20.84
CA LEU A 495 8.58 80.93 -20.06
C LEU A 495 7.78 80.36 -18.91
N VAL A 496 6.93 81.17 -18.25
CA VAL A 496 6.00 80.65 -17.24
C VAL A 496 4.97 79.66 -17.85
N ASN A 497 4.40 80.01 -19.02
CA ASN A 497 3.46 79.12 -19.71
C ASN A 497 4.12 77.84 -20.19
N LEU A 498 5.36 77.88 -20.71
CA LEU A 498 6.13 76.68 -21.05
C LEU A 498 6.43 75.84 -19.83
N SER A 499 6.88 76.41 -18.72
CA SER A 499 7.12 75.72 -17.47
C SER A 499 5.85 75.02 -16.96
N LYS A 500 4.71 75.72 -17.03
CA LYS A 500 3.40 75.18 -16.65
C LYS A 500 2.97 73.98 -17.55
N LEU A 501 3.19 74.11 -18.87
CA LEU A 501 2.91 73.06 -19.83
C LEU A 501 3.80 71.85 -19.62
N ILE A 502 5.11 72.03 -19.34
CA ILE A 502 6.00 70.95 -19.02
C ILE A 502 5.54 70.19 -17.76
N ARG A 503 5.12 70.95 -16.73
CA ARG A 503 4.61 70.34 -15.49
C ARG A 503 3.35 69.55 -15.73
N LEU A 504 2.35 70.08 -16.42
CA LEU A 504 1.12 69.36 -16.79
C LEU A 504 1.43 68.15 -17.63
N ASN A 505 2.42 68.24 -18.54
CA ASN A 505 2.83 67.06 -19.33
C ASN A 505 3.44 65.96 -18.47
N LEU A 506 4.28 66.30 -17.47
CA LEU A 506 4.86 65.34 -16.55
C LEU A 506 3.78 64.68 -15.65
N ASP A 507 2.82 65.48 -15.19
CA ASP A 507 1.70 65.01 -14.37
C ASP A 507 0.82 64.01 -15.17
N LEU A 508 0.45 64.34 -16.41
CA LEU A 508 -0.27 63.46 -17.32
C LEU A 508 0.56 62.21 -17.64
N ALA A 509 1.87 62.33 -17.82
CA ALA A 509 2.79 61.24 -18.12
C ALA A 509 2.89 60.22 -16.98
N SER A 510 2.66 60.63 -15.73
CA SER A 510 2.80 59.78 -14.56
C SER A 510 1.67 58.72 -14.46
N ASN A 511 0.52 59.02 -15.04
CA ASN A 511 -0.68 58.18 -14.94
C ASN A 511 -1.01 57.44 -16.26
N LEU A 512 -1.50 56.21 -16.18
CA LEU A 512 -1.92 55.46 -17.38
C LEU A 512 -3.25 55.95 -17.93
N PHE A 513 -4.13 56.36 -17.03
CA PHE A 513 -5.42 56.95 -17.31
C PHE A 513 -5.51 58.27 -16.55
N VAL A 514 -6.08 59.25 -17.17
CA VAL A 514 -6.30 60.60 -16.61
C VAL A 514 -7.75 61.01 -16.92
N SER A 515 -8.28 62.00 -16.20
CA SER A 515 -9.58 62.53 -16.51
C SER A 515 -9.52 63.31 -17.84
N ILE A 516 -10.68 63.45 -18.52
CA ILE A 516 -10.78 64.29 -19.70
C ILE A 516 -10.48 65.75 -19.36
N ASP A 517 -10.83 66.18 -18.16
CA ASP A 517 -10.52 67.54 -17.68
C ASP A 517 -9.02 67.83 -17.67
N ASP A 518 -8.18 66.89 -17.14
CA ASP A 518 -6.74 67.02 -17.11
C ASP A 518 -6.14 67.18 -18.51
N GLU A 519 -6.66 66.39 -19.48
CA GLU A 519 -6.23 66.51 -20.89
C GLU A 519 -6.68 67.81 -21.54
N ILE A 520 -7.89 68.27 -21.23
CA ILE A 520 -8.42 69.56 -21.74
C ILE A 520 -7.59 70.69 -21.22
N ASP A 521 -7.20 70.68 -19.94
CA ASP A 521 -6.37 71.78 -19.35
C ASP A 521 -5.01 71.85 -20.02
N PHE A 522 -4.41 70.64 -20.31
CA PHE A 522 -3.18 70.64 -21.10
C PHE A 522 -3.39 71.19 -22.50
N VAL A 523 -4.45 70.75 -23.21
CA VAL A 523 -4.75 71.20 -24.57
C VAL A 523 -4.97 72.68 -24.63
N LYS A 524 -5.70 73.30 -23.69
CA LYS A 524 -5.91 74.71 -23.62
C LYS A 524 -4.56 75.47 -23.53
N GLN A 525 -3.70 75.04 -22.60
CA GLN A 525 -2.39 75.68 -22.44
C GLN A 525 -1.51 75.50 -23.67
N TYR A 526 -1.59 74.29 -24.30
CA TYR A 526 -0.84 73.96 -25.51
C TYR A 526 -1.28 74.85 -26.71
N VAL A 527 -2.59 75.01 -26.90
CA VAL A 527 -3.17 75.87 -27.96
C VAL A 527 -2.83 77.28 -27.78
N GLU A 528 -2.87 77.82 -26.55
CA GLU A 528 -2.47 79.19 -26.25
C GLU A 528 -0.95 79.45 -26.55
N LEU A 529 -0.11 78.45 -26.25
CA LEU A 529 1.31 78.56 -26.60
C LEU A 529 1.49 78.50 -28.13
N GLN A 530 0.80 77.60 -28.82
CA GLN A 530 0.85 77.52 -30.28
C GLN A 530 0.30 78.76 -30.99
N ARG A 531 -0.71 79.43 -30.41
CA ARG A 531 -1.26 80.67 -30.92
C ARG A 531 -0.18 81.81 -30.96
N SER A 532 0.74 81.81 -30.02
CA SER A 532 1.82 82.75 -29.97
C SER A 532 2.99 82.45 -30.95
N LEU A 533 3.02 81.26 -31.55
CA LEU A 533 4.11 80.77 -32.41
C LEU A 533 3.71 80.61 -33.89
N ILE A 534 2.43 80.70 -34.24
CA ILE A 534 1.91 80.43 -35.58
C ILE A 534 1.59 81.78 -36.24
N GLU A 535 2.05 81.95 -37.48
CA GLU A 535 1.65 83.14 -38.30
C GLU A 535 0.19 82.90 -38.79
N GLY A 536 -0.66 83.93 -38.62
CA GLY A 536 -2.04 84.00 -39.03
C GLY A 536 -3.03 83.77 -37.87
N GLU A 537 -4.31 83.92 -38.16
CA GLU A 537 -5.37 83.79 -37.16
C GLU A 537 -5.71 82.36 -36.84
N LEU A 538 -5.67 82.00 -35.54
CA LEU A 538 -6.06 80.66 -35.06
C LEU A 538 -7.35 80.75 -34.29
N VAL A 539 -8.41 80.10 -34.83
CA VAL A 539 -9.71 79.88 -34.18
C VAL A 539 -9.75 78.53 -33.51
N PHE A 540 -9.72 78.51 -32.18
CA PHE A 540 -9.87 77.32 -31.39
C PHE A 540 -11.24 77.25 -30.78
N THR A 541 -11.95 76.13 -31.02
CA THR A 541 -13.30 75.86 -30.49
C THR A 541 -13.30 74.56 -29.68
N LEU A 542 -13.76 74.66 -28.44
CA LEU A 542 -13.92 73.50 -27.57
C LEU A 542 -15.39 73.32 -27.22
N ASN A 543 -16.00 72.24 -27.72
CA ASN A 543 -17.40 71.94 -27.51
C ASN A 543 -17.51 70.70 -26.60
N ILE A 544 -18.07 70.87 -25.40
CA ILE A 544 -18.27 69.79 -24.42
C ILE A 544 -19.78 69.67 -24.21
N SER A 545 -20.30 68.47 -24.47
CA SER A 545 -21.73 68.15 -24.22
C SER A 545 -22.00 68.13 -22.72
N PRO A 546 -23.07 68.76 -22.22
CA PRO A 546 -23.45 68.70 -20.80
C PRO A 546 -23.75 67.31 -20.29
N LYS A 547 -23.86 66.30 -21.17
CA LYS A 547 -24.12 64.90 -20.83
C LYS A 547 -22.82 64.15 -20.46
N VAL A 548 -21.64 64.72 -20.73
CA VAL A 548 -20.37 64.08 -20.46
C VAL A 548 -19.79 64.66 -19.16
N ASP A 549 -19.60 63.80 -18.17
CA ASP A 549 -18.86 64.17 -16.98
C ASP A 549 -17.33 63.98 -17.27
N THR A 550 -16.70 65.10 -17.58
CA THR A 550 -15.29 65.17 -17.98
C THR A 550 -14.31 64.89 -16.80
N SER A 551 -14.76 65.11 -15.57
CA SER A 551 -13.97 64.86 -14.38
C SER A 551 -13.92 63.39 -13.99
N CYS A 552 -15.03 62.67 -14.26
CA CYS A 552 -15.15 61.23 -13.95
C CYS A 552 -14.82 60.31 -15.14
N THR A 553 -14.82 60.82 -16.38
CA THR A 553 -14.50 60.03 -17.57
C THR A 553 -12.99 59.92 -17.74
N MET A 554 -12.47 58.72 -17.51
CA MET A 554 -11.05 58.43 -17.61
C MET A 554 -10.68 57.94 -19.01
N ILE A 555 -9.65 58.53 -19.57
CA ILE A 555 -9.07 58.15 -20.86
C ILE A 555 -7.58 57.80 -20.70
N PRO A 556 -7.00 57.03 -21.60
CA PRO A 556 -5.54 56.83 -21.57
C PRO A 556 -4.85 58.19 -21.74
N SER A 557 -3.90 58.42 -20.88
CA SER A 557 -3.20 59.70 -20.79
C SER A 557 -2.63 60.16 -22.13
N MET A 558 -2.81 61.43 -22.42
CA MET A 558 -2.29 62.18 -23.58
C MET A 558 -2.91 61.81 -24.93
N PHE A 559 -4.05 61.20 -24.95
CA PHE A 559 -4.73 60.85 -26.19
C PHE A 559 -5.24 62.08 -26.93
N ILE A 560 -5.86 63.04 -26.24
CA ILE A 560 -6.34 64.27 -26.85
C ILE A 560 -5.11 65.14 -27.23
N GLN A 561 -4.14 65.24 -26.36
CA GLN A 561 -2.88 65.92 -26.63
C GLN A 561 -2.26 65.47 -27.94
N ILE A 562 -2.06 64.18 -28.12
CA ILE A 562 -1.44 63.61 -29.34
C ILE A 562 -2.22 64.00 -30.59
N LEU A 563 -3.57 63.99 -30.54
CA LEU A 563 -4.40 64.36 -31.67
C LEU A 563 -4.27 65.86 -32.01
N VAL A 564 -4.30 66.71 -30.99
CA VAL A 564 -4.12 68.16 -31.14
C VAL A 564 -2.71 68.50 -31.63
N GLU A 565 -1.65 67.88 -31.08
CA GLU A 565 -0.27 68.04 -31.59
C GLU A 565 -0.17 67.65 -33.07
N ASN A 566 -0.79 66.53 -33.45
CA ASN A 566 -0.79 66.11 -34.85
C ASN A 566 -1.52 67.10 -35.76
N SER A 567 -2.64 67.69 -35.34
CA SER A 567 -3.34 68.71 -36.09
C SER A 567 -2.47 69.94 -36.33
N PHE A 568 -1.75 70.42 -35.30
CA PHE A 568 -0.82 71.49 -35.47
C PHE A 568 0.33 71.11 -36.39
N LYS A 569 0.99 70.00 -36.17
CA LYS A 569 2.21 69.59 -36.87
C LYS A 569 1.94 69.23 -38.34
N HIS A 570 0.85 68.58 -38.63
CA HIS A 570 0.58 67.98 -39.94
C HIS A 570 -0.58 68.69 -40.70
N GLY A 571 -1.60 69.19 -39.98
CA GLY A 571 -2.74 69.84 -40.55
C GLY A 571 -2.52 71.33 -40.76
N LEU A 572 -2.35 72.09 -39.70
CA LEU A 572 -2.47 73.53 -39.69
C LEU A 572 -1.21 74.28 -40.11
N LYS A 573 -0.01 73.64 -40.01
CA LYS A 573 1.30 74.31 -40.27
C LYS A 573 1.42 74.88 -41.71
N GLN A 574 0.74 74.32 -42.70
CA GLN A 574 0.88 74.67 -44.11
C GLN A 574 -0.29 75.53 -44.67
N ILE A 575 -1.25 75.90 -43.81
CA ILE A 575 -2.40 76.75 -44.23
C ILE A 575 -1.97 78.26 -44.21
N LYS A 576 -2.22 78.94 -45.34
CA LYS A 576 -1.95 80.45 -45.46
C LYS A 576 -3.11 81.32 -45.04
N GLY A 577 -4.30 80.73 -44.64
CA GLY A 577 -5.48 81.48 -44.22
C GLY A 577 -5.84 81.20 -42.77
N GLU A 578 -7.08 81.44 -42.40
CA GLU A 578 -7.64 81.17 -41.09
C GLU A 578 -7.46 79.68 -40.71
N LYS A 579 -6.80 79.44 -39.57
CA LYS A 579 -6.56 78.06 -39.04
C LYS A 579 -7.61 77.72 -38.02
N ARG A 580 -8.36 76.68 -38.22
CA ARG A 580 -9.43 76.22 -37.30
C ARG A 580 -9.10 74.86 -36.69
N LEU A 581 -9.16 74.81 -35.37
CA LEU A 581 -9.02 73.59 -34.59
C LEU A 581 -10.28 73.46 -33.69
N THR A 582 -11.00 72.37 -33.82
CA THR A 582 -12.19 72.13 -33.00
C THR A 582 -12.03 70.83 -32.26
N VAL A 583 -12.25 70.87 -30.94
CA VAL A 583 -12.32 69.66 -30.11
C VAL A 583 -13.75 69.48 -29.66
N ASN A 584 -14.37 68.40 -30.09
CA ASN A 584 -15.77 68.06 -29.78
C ASN A 584 -15.76 66.85 -28.84
N ILE A 585 -16.39 66.98 -27.67
CA ILE A 585 -16.57 65.89 -26.69
C ILE A 585 -18.05 65.69 -26.46
N MET A 586 -18.56 64.57 -26.98
CA MET A 586 -19.99 64.26 -27.00
C MET A 586 -20.25 62.83 -26.51
N GLN A 587 -21.46 62.58 -26.07
CA GLN A 587 -21.96 61.25 -25.80
C GLN A 587 -22.78 60.76 -26.97
N ASN A 588 -22.49 59.54 -27.50
CA ASN A 588 -23.29 58.93 -28.55
C ASN A 588 -24.56 58.22 -27.96
N ASN A 589 -25.42 57.69 -28.86
CA ASN A 589 -26.66 56.99 -28.47
C ASN A 589 -26.39 55.72 -27.64
N ASP A 590 -25.21 55.15 -27.74
CA ASP A 590 -24.78 53.92 -26.98
C ASP A 590 -24.16 54.29 -25.63
N ASN A 591 -24.31 55.55 -25.19
CA ASN A 591 -23.75 56.04 -23.93
C ASN A 591 -22.19 55.97 -23.86
N GLU A 592 -21.53 55.99 -25.04
CA GLU A 592 -20.08 56.03 -25.15
C GLU A 592 -19.61 57.50 -25.31
N THR A 593 -18.47 57.85 -24.71
CA THR A 593 -17.88 59.17 -24.88
C THR A 593 -17.09 59.22 -26.19
N CYS A 594 -17.49 60.11 -27.07
CA CYS A 594 -16.84 60.35 -28.36
C CYS A 594 -16.02 61.64 -28.27
N ILE A 595 -14.72 61.57 -28.47
CA ILE A 595 -13.77 62.70 -28.48
C ILE A 595 -13.30 62.83 -29.92
N ALA A 596 -13.60 63.94 -30.56
CA ALA A 596 -13.20 64.24 -31.93
C ALA A 596 -12.34 65.53 -31.95
N VAL A 597 -11.20 65.44 -32.57
CA VAL A 597 -10.32 66.57 -32.88
C VAL A 597 -10.35 66.80 -34.37
N GLU A 598 -10.77 68.01 -34.78
CA GLU A 598 -10.95 68.37 -36.16
C GLU A 598 -10.10 69.58 -36.49
N ASP A 599 -9.42 69.53 -37.62
CA ASP A 599 -8.66 70.65 -38.19
C ASP A 599 -9.12 70.90 -39.65
N ASN A 600 -8.91 72.15 -40.09
CA ASN A 600 -9.16 72.51 -41.49
C ASN A 600 -7.90 72.39 -42.35
N GLY A 601 -7.01 71.48 -42.04
CA GLY A 601 -5.73 71.25 -42.72
C GLY A 601 -5.89 70.55 -44.07
N LYS A 602 -4.79 70.08 -44.57
CA LYS A 602 -4.69 69.35 -45.87
C LYS A 602 -5.24 67.95 -45.82
N GLY A 603 -5.77 67.47 -44.65
CA GLY A 603 -6.23 66.14 -44.48
C GLY A 603 -5.12 65.11 -44.17
N PHE A 604 -5.58 63.87 -44.01
CA PHE A 604 -4.69 62.72 -43.68
C PHE A 604 -4.43 61.86 -44.89
N ASP A 605 -3.17 61.69 -45.29
CA ASP A 605 -2.74 60.82 -46.39
C ASP A 605 -2.26 59.49 -45.89
N ALA A 606 -3.10 58.47 -46.05
CA ALA A 606 -2.80 57.11 -45.63
C ALA A 606 -1.70 56.41 -46.43
N CYS A 607 -1.37 56.92 -47.63
CA CYS A 607 -0.41 56.29 -48.56
C CYS A 607 1.05 56.71 -48.34
N ARG A 608 1.35 57.72 -47.51
CA ARG A 608 2.71 58.14 -47.17
C ARG A 608 3.33 57.32 -46.03
N ASN A 609 3.24 55.99 -46.12
CA ASN A 609 3.65 55.07 -45.02
C ASN A 609 5.18 54.80 -44.92
N ASN A 610 6.06 55.52 -45.64
CA ASN A 610 7.48 55.19 -45.63
C ASN A 610 8.35 56.10 -44.73
N ASP A 611 7.78 57.10 -44.04
CA ASP A 611 8.55 57.94 -43.14
C ASP A 611 8.26 57.50 -41.67
N THR A 612 9.12 56.62 -41.16
CA THR A 612 8.97 55.97 -39.83
C THR A 612 8.95 56.90 -38.65
N ARG A 613 9.27 58.21 -38.82
CA ARG A 613 9.32 59.20 -37.75
C ARG A 613 8.04 60.05 -37.63
N SER A 614 7.20 60.09 -38.66
CA SER A 614 6.08 61.04 -38.73
C SER A 614 4.77 60.57 -38.11
N HIS A 615 4.56 59.27 -37.84
CA HIS A 615 3.27 58.73 -37.41
C HIS A 615 3.32 58.00 -36.03
N ASN A 616 4.37 58.21 -35.22
CA ASN A 616 4.53 57.51 -33.95
C ASN A 616 3.39 57.77 -32.96
N GLY A 617 2.79 58.99 -32.96
CA GLY A 617 1.68 59.32 -32.05
C GLY A 617 0.41 58.50 -32.30
N LEU A 618 -0.04 58.40 -33.54
CA LEU A 618 -1.26 57.60 -33.89
C LEU A 618 -1.03 56.11 -33.70
N LYS A 619 0.18 55.60 -33.96
CA LYS A 619 0.55 54.23 -33.69
C LYS A 619 0.48 53.90 -32.21
N ILE A 620 0.92 54.82 -31.34
CA ILE A 620 0.84 54.68 -29.88
C ILE A 620 -0.64 54.59 -29.43
N ILE A 621 -1.52 55.47 -29.93
CA ILE A 621 -2.96 55.42 -29.63
C ILE A 621 -3.54 54.05 -30.04
N THR A 622 -3.28 53.60 -31.27
CA THR A 622 -3.77 52.34 -31.78
C THR A 622 -3.28 51.15 -30.94
N GLN A 623 -1.98 51.08 -30.65
CA GLN A 623 -1.40 49.99 -29.85
C GLN A 623 -1.92 49.98 -28.40
N THR A 624 -2.09 51.14 -27.80
CA THR A 624 -2.64 51.27 -26.45
C THR A 624 -4.09 50.79 -26.40
N ILE A 625 -4.90 51.21 -27.36
CA ILE A 625 -6.30 50.77 -27.51
C ILE A 625 -6.36 49.23 -27.69
N LEU A 626 -5.52 48.67 -28.55
CA LEU A 626 -5.46 47.19 -28.75
C LEU A 626 -5.07 46.47 -27.47
N ALA A 627 -4.13 46.99 -26.69
CA ALA A 627 -3.73 46.40 -25.41
C ALA A 627 -4.83 46.45 -24.38
N ILE A 628 -5.55 47.57 -24.28
CA ILE A 628 -6.69 47.75 -23.38
C ILE A 628 -7.85 46.82 -23.79
N ASN A 629 -8.19 46.80 -25.06
CA ASN A 629 -9.26 45.95 -25.58
C ASN A 629 -8.99 44.44 -25.42
N ARG A 630 -7.77 43.97 -25.55
CA ARG A 630 -7.37 42.57 -25.28
C ARG A 630 -7.66 42.16 -23.84
N ARG A 631 -7.54 43.10 -22.91
CA ARG A 631 -7.79 42.81 -21.49
C ARG A 631 -9.27 42.93 -21.12
N ASN A 632 -10.02 43.75 -21.85
CA ASN A 632 -11.47 43.97 -21.69
C ASN A 632 -12.35 43.04 -22.57
N LYS A 633 -11.96 41.78 -22.79
CA LYS A 633 -12.59 40.84 -23.70
C LYS A 633 -14.11 40.65 -23.54
N LYS A 634 -14.70 41.04 -22.41
CA LYS A 634 -16.13 40.88 -22.09
C LYS A 634 -16.91 42.20 -22.09
N HIS A 635 -16.27 43.31 -22.42
CA HIS A 635 -16.89 44.64 -22.38
C HIS A 635 -16.74 45.36 -23.75
N SER A 636 -17.45 46.43 -23.95
CA SER A 636 -17.34 47.26 -25.14
C SER A 636 -15.90 47.77 -25.32
N HIS A 637 -15.45 47.84 -26.55
CA HIS A 637 -14.07 48.15 -26.91
C HIS A 637 -13.88 49.60 -27.25
N MET A 638 -12.74 50.19 -26.86
CA MET A 638 -12.32 51.50 -27.38
C MET A 638 -12.06 51.42 -28.89
N ARG A 639 -12.43 52.46 -29.58
CA ARG A 639 -12.23 52.60 -31.02
C ARG A 639 -11.50 53.88 -31.33
N PHE A 640 -10.68 53.87 -32.38
CA PHE A 640 -9.98 55.00 -32.88
C PHE A 640 -10.08 55.03 -34.40
N GLU A 641 -10.46 56.20 -34.95
CA GLU A 641 -10.67 56.39 -36.38
C GLU A 641 -10.15 57.76 -36.79
N VAL A 642 -9.57 57.83 -38.01
CA VAL A 642 -9.16 59.10 -38.64
C VAL A 642 -9.80 59.20 -40.00
N LYS A 643 -10.52 60.28 -40.27
CA LYS A 643 -11.22 60.51 -41.52
C LYS A 643 -10.91 61.89 -42.06
N ASN A 644 -10.81 62.02 -43.41
CA ASN A 644 -10.72 63.30 -44.10
C ASN A 644 -12.10 63.97 -44.13
N LEU A 645 -12.09 65.29 -43.90
CA LEU A 645 -13.27 66.13 -44.10
C LEU A 645 -13.29 66.62 -45.54
N HIS A 646 -14.45 66.61 -46.18
CA HIS A 646 -14.64 67.06 -47.56
C HIS A 646 -15.56 68.26 -47.60
N ALA A 647 -15.22 69.22 -48.48
CA ALA A 647 -16.12 70.34 -48.84
C ALA A 647 -17.22 69.86 -49.79
N ASP A 648 -18.20 70.70 -50.09
CA ASP A 648 -19.29 70.39 -50.99
C ASP A 648 -18.87 70.01 -52.42
N ASP A 649 -17.65 70.42 -52.82
CA ASP A 649 -16.99 70.08 -54.07
C ASP A 649 -16.16 68.77 -54.02
N ASN A 650 -16.27 68.01 -52.93
CA ASN A 650 -15.56 66.78 -52.69
C ASN A 650 -14.05 66.95 -52.51
N THR A 651 -13.52 68.15 -52.38
CA THR A 651 -12.13 68.42 -52.02
C THR A 651 -11.89 68.22 -50.53
N ILE A 652 -10.69 67.72 -50.18
CA ILE A 652 -10.32 67.51 -48.75
C ILE A 652 -10.12 68.89 -48.11
N CYS A 653 -10.93 69.20 -47.09
CA CYS A 653 -10.90 70.48 -46.38
C CYS A 653 -10.52 70.34 -44.91
N GLY A 654 -9.97 69.21 -44.50
CA GLY A 654 -9.57 68.95 -43.12
C GLY A 654 -9.43 67.52 -42.74
N CYS A 655 -9.12 67.27 -41.50
CA CYS A 655 -9.03 65.93 -40.88
C CYS A 655 -9.84 65.89 -39.58
N ARG A 656 -10.50 64.75 -39.34
CA ARG A 656 -11.16 64.46 -38.07
C ARG A 656 -10.58 63.15 -37.51
N ALA A 657 -9.99 63.23 -36.31
CA ALA A 657 -9.56 62.07 -35.55
C ALA A 657 -10.48 61.84 -34.36
N THR A 658 -11.08 60.66 -34.25
CA THR A 658 -12.10 60.34 -33.28
C THR A 658 -11.70 59.19 -32.42
N ILE A 659 -11.81 59.35 -31.11
CA ILE A 659 -11.63 58.30 -30.10
C ILE A 659 -13.02 58.04 -29.45
N VAL A 660 -13.41 56.78 -29.38
CA VAL A 660 -14.66 56.37 -28.72
C VAL A 660 -14.28 55.56 -27.47
N VAL A 661 -14.74 56.03 -26.32
CA VAL A 661 -14.47 55.47 -25.02
C VAL A 661 -15.74 54.93 -24.43
N PRO A 662 -15.92 53.62 -24.24
CA PRO A 662 -17.09 53.01 -23.60
C PRO A 662 -17.16 53.35 -22.11
N LYS A 663 -18.39 53.51 -21.58
CA LYS A 663 -18.60 53.85 -20.15
C LYS A 663 -18.05 52.82 -19.17
N ASN A 664 -17.93 51.53 -19.57
CA ASN A 664 -17.59 50.43 -18.69
C ASN A 664 -16.20 49.83 -18.97
N ILE A 665 -15.23 50.67 -19.34
CA ILE A 665 -13.85 50.19 -19.41
C ILE A 665 -13.32 49.92 -17.98
N LYS A 666 -12.88 48.68 -17.70
CA LYS A 666 -12.12 48.40 -16.49
C LYS A 666 -10.79 49.15 -16.57
N ILE A 667 -10.73 50.26 -15.96
CA ILE A 667 -9.50 51.03 -15.73
C ILE A 667 -8.67 50.24 -14.73
N ILE A 668 -7.45 49.94 -15.10
CA ILE A 668 -6.48 49.34 -14.19
C ILE A 668 -5.93 50.45 -13.32
N ASN A 669 -6.60 50.70 -12.23
CA ASN A 669 -5.99 51.39 -11.12
C ASN A 669 -6.13 50.51 -9.89
N GLN A 670 -4.96 50.24 -9.34
CA GLN A 670 -4.66 49.63 -8.05
C GLN A 670 -4.33 48.15 -8.06
#